data_1379fdc1501886e41690a95eef016830
#
_entry.id   1379fdc1501886e41690a95eef016830
#
_cell.length_a   1.000
_cell.length_b   1.000
_cell.length_c   1.000
_cell.angle_alpha   90.00
_cell.angle_beta   90.00
_cell.angle_gamma   90.00
#
_symmetry.space_group_name_H-M   'P 1'
#
loop_
_entity.id
_entity.type
_entity.pdbx_description
1 polymer ?
#
loop_
_entity_poly.entity_id
_entity_poly.type
_entity_poly.pdbx_seq_one_letter_code
_entity_poly.pdbx_strand_id
1 'polypeptide(L)'
;MVTDASQLPEIDSSWVRTYNVDRDGITESFSVLESAPENPRGTIVCVHGNPTWSYMWRNYVRELGTQWRVIALDQLGMGFSSRSGQSRTLAMRIEDLDALLASAKVDGPITLIAHDWGGPVALGWATQHPERVEKLVLFNTGTQIPTTGIPGLIQVSNAPVLRNAICTWSKAFITGAVVTTGGITRDIRKAYYAPYKTPSRRTAIADFVADIPTSDHHVTAPVLQELATRAHILQVPTLLMWGVRDFVFHTRVLADVQRSFPHAQTITLDTGHLSPEYTYGPRLVREWLLQPGVPTTGGHTHGAPDLNHALRRRSIETPHSVAVWDAKEKISTTWRELETMILQCRAHLMNNGVLSGDRVAILAPFTARTIACIYACWAQGVTPVVADPGLGLANMRRALRESRPAFVVTIRATRIAARVLHIAHRAKRLDLSAITEPGPQSPSDWNNIADSHIAAVLYTSGATGPAKGVVYTHGQLRALAAAIQSQFSISDNDGIAAAYIPFALYGPAWGVAVGLPKINVVAPGKLSSQHLREALEGVNGTILFAAPAPLRNVMKGGETFPGVRCVMSAGAPVSDVLLRDVARSFPDAALFSPYGMTEMLIVTDGIRGDARGVRGVPVGHPLPGVEVMVFPFGCVASDDLAPVPAGVTGELFVAGPWLSVGYDQHWLRNRDARVHYAGREWHRTGDVGHVQDGVFVEGRIAHVIDVAGTRITPVPIEQSVEEMFPGVTAAAVGVTIDGQQSLVVVLCDGNRTGVADTAIHNAVCEVFPLVSNVLYKKALPVDRRHNSKIDRTALGVWASEQLNK
;
A
#
# COMPACT_ATOMS: atom_id res chain seq x y z
N MET A 1 -19.15 -32.26 -31.74
CA MET A 1 -18.30 -31.03 -31.86
C MET A 1 -18.94 -29.98 -30.99
N VAL A 2 -18.16 -29.21 -30.23
CA VAL A 2 -18.71 -28.07 -29.47
C VAL A 2 -19.17 -27.02 -30.48
N THR A 3 -20.47 -26.74 -30.50
CA THR A 3 -21.12 -25.83 -31.46
C THR A 3 -21.37 -24.45 -30.88
N ASP A 4 -21.50 -24.37 -29.56
CA ASP A 4 -21.65 -23.13 -28.80
C ASP A 4 -21.03 -23.25 -27.41
N ALA A 5 -21.09 -22.18 -26.62
CA ALA A 5 -20.49 -22.11 -25.28
C ALA A 5 -21.17 -22.96 -24.23
N SER A 6 -22.43 -23.37 -24.42
CA SER A 6 -23.24 -24.14 -23.43
C SER A 6 -22.66 -25.50 -23.10
N GLN A 7 -21.84 -26.05 -23.99
CA GLN A 7 -21.20 -27.37 -23.85
C GLN A 7 -19.83 -27.32 -23.13
N LEU A 8 -19.42 -26.18 -22.63
CA LEU A 8 -18.10 -25.96 -22.04
C LEU A 8 -18.16 -26.04 -20.50
N PRO A 9 -17.05 -26.46 -19.86
CA PRO A 9 -16.98 -26.51 -18.40
C PRO A 9 -17.23 -25.13 -17.77
N GLU A 10 -17.89 -25.13 -16.63
CA GLU A 10 -18.19 -23.93 -15.83
C GLU A 10 -19.13 -22.91 -16.51
N ILE A 11 -19.77 -23.25 -17.62
CA ILE A 11 -20.83 -22.46 -18.26
C ILE A 11 -22.19 -23.06 -17.90
N ASP A 12 -23.09 -22.24 -17.40
CA ASP A 12 -24.51 -22.55 -17.33
C ASP A 12 -25.14 -22.30 -18.72
N SER A 13 -25.83 -23.29 -19.25
CA SER A 13 -26.47 -23.19 -20.57
C SER A 13 -27.50 -22.06 -20.64
N SER A 14 -28.10 -21.69 -19.51
CA SER A 14 -29.03 -20.58 -19.42
C SER A 14 -28.40 -19.19 -19.67
N TRP A 15 -27.08 -19.10 -19.57
CA TRP A 15 -26.37 -17.83 -19.82
C TRP A 15 -26.12 -17.55 -21.31
N VAL A 16 -26.16 -18.56 -22.18
CA VAL A 16 -25.83 -18.37 -23.60
C VAL A 16 -26.97 -17.65 -24.32
N ARG A 17 -26.64 -16.50 -24.91
CA ARG A 17 -27.57 -15.68 -25.70
C ARG A 17 -26.93 -15.30 -27.02
N THR A 18 -27.78 -14.93 -28.00
CA THR A 18 -27.34 -14.37 -29.28
C THR A 18 -28.11 -13.09 -29.54
N TYR A 19 -27.36 -12.03 -29.89
CA TYR A 19 -27.92 -10.76 -30.34
C TYR A 19 -27.56 -10.52 -31.80
N ASN A 20 -28.54 -10.13 -32.60
CA ASN A 20 -28.33 -9.86 -34.02
C ASN A 20 -28.31 -8.35 -34.28
N VAL A 21 -27.40 -7.94 -35.14
CA VAL A 21 -27.27 -6.57 -35.61
C VAL A 21 -27.28 -6.58 -37.15
N ASP A 22 -28.17 -5.81 -37.73
CA ASP A 22 -28.25 -5.65 -39.20
C ASP A 22 -27.51 -4.40 -39.63
N ARG A 23 -26.53 -4.57 -40.53
CA ARG A 23 -25.75 -3.47 -41.11
C ARG A 23 -25.63 -3.69 -42.62
N ASP A 24 -26.00 -2.71 -43.40
CA ASP A 24 -25.88 -2.75 -44.85
C ASP A 24 -26.42 -4.03 -45.50
N GLY A 25 -27.51 -4.58 -44.92
CA GLY A 25 -28.13 -5.82 -45.40
C GLY A 25 -27.42 -7.10 -44.98
N ILE A 26 -26.42 -7.00 -44.09
CA ILE A 26 -25.73 -8.17 -43.50
C ILE A 26 -26.15 -8.28 -42.04
N THR A 27 -26.72 -9.45 -41.66
CA THR A 27 -27.01 -9.76 -40.26
C THR A 27 -25.77 -10.37 -39.60
N GLU A 28 -25.19 -9.67 -38.62
CA GLU A 28 -24.10 -10.16 -37.79
C GLU A 28 -24.62 -10.61 -36.40
N SER A 29 -24.16 -11.74 -35.91
CA SER A 29 -24.62 -12.32 -34.66
C SER A 29 -23.53 -12.26 -33.60
N PHE A 30 -23.83 -11.64 -32.45
CA PHE A 30 -23.00 -11.66 -31.27
C PHE A 30 -23.40 -12.82 -30.36
N SER A 31 -22.48 -13.71 -30.04
CA SER A 31 -22.60 -14.67 -28.95
C SER A 31 -22.21 -14.00 -27.64
N VAL A 32 -23.02 -14.14 -26.60
CA VAL A 32 -22.74 -13.58 -25.28
C VAL A 32 -23.03 -14.60 -24.17
N LEU A 33 -22.36 -14.43 -23.05
CA LEU A 33 -22.75 -15.04 -21.78
C LEU A 33 -23.49 -13.95 -20.98
N GLU A 34 -24.77 -14.20 -20.67
CA GLU A 34 -25.60 -13.25 -19.96
C GLU A 34 -26.32 -13.88 -18.78
N SER A 35 -26.25 -13.26 -17.61
CA SER A 35 -27.00 -13.61 -16.41
C SER A 35 -27.59 -12.34 -15.80
N ALA A 36 -28.86 -12.45 -15.34
CA ALA A 36 -29.53 -11.35 -14.65
C ALA A 36 -30.52 -11.88 -13.61
N PRO A 37 -30.57 -11.29 -12.40
CA PRO A 37 -31.68 -11.54 -11.46
C PRO A 37 -32.94 -10.81 -11.92
N GLU A 38 -34.09 -11.08 -11.28
CA GLU A 38 -35.36 -10.40 -11.59
C GLU A 38 -35.28 -8.87 -11.43
N ASN A 39 -34.56 -8.40 -10.41
CA ASN A 39 -34.38 -6.98 -10.11
C ASN A 39 -32.87 -6.66 -10.04
N PRO A 40 -32.19 -6.44 -11.17
CA PRO A 40 -30.77 -6.15 -11.20
C PRO A 40 -30.46 -4.76 -10.66
N ARG A 41 -29.38 -4.62 -9.89
CA ARG A 41 -28.85 -3.33 -9.38
C ARG A 41 -28.37 -2.41 -10.50
N GLY A 42 -28.11 -2.93 -11.67
CA GLY A 42 -27.59 -2.23 -12.84
C GLY A 42 -27.06 -3.21 -13.87
N THR A 43 -26.45 -2.72 -14.94
CA THR A 43 -25.89 -3.55 -16.01
C THR A 43 -24.37 -3.48 -16.03
N ILE A 44 -23.73 -4.65 -16.12
CA ILE A 44 -22.28 -4.80 -16.27
C ILE A 44 -22.00 -5.38 -17.66
N VAL A 45 -21.10 -4.74 -18.40
CA VAL A 45 -20.67 -5.21 -19.72
C VAL A 45 -19.19 -5.58 -19.68
N CYS A 46 -18.88 -6.84 -19.99
CA CYS A 46 -17.54 -7.39 -19.96
C CYS A 46 -16.96 -7.52 -21.38
N VAL A 47 -15.89 -6.80 -21.68
CA VAL A 47 -15.26 -6.72 -23.00
C VAL A 47 -13.88 -7.41 -22.95
N HIS A 48 -13.73 -8.51 -23.69
CA HIS A 48 -12.48 -9.24 -23.79
C HIS A 48 -11.54 -8.66 -24.84
N GLY A 49 -10.28 -9.08 -24.82
CA GLY A 49 -9.28 -8.76 -25.84
C GLY A 49 -8.78 -9.98 -26.61
N ASN A 50 -7.55 -9.89 -27.12
CA ASN A 50 -6.93 -10.89 -27.98
C ASN A 50 -5.94 -11.79 -27.19
N PRO A 51 -5.98 -13.09 -27.30
CA PRO A 51 -6.82 -13.96 -28.15
C PRO A 51 -7.99 -14.60 -27.40
N THR A 52 -8.59 -13.90 -26.46
CA THR A 52 -9.63 -14.43 -25.56
C THR A 52 -11.03 -14.28 -26.16
N TRP A 53 -12.05 -14.63 -25.38
CA TRP A 53 -13.45 -14.54 -25.71
C TRP A 53 -14.28 -14.56 -24.42
N SER A 54 -15.61 -14.44 -24.46
CA SER A 54 -16.50 -14.28 -23.30
C SER A 54 -16.28 -15.32 -22.19
N TYR A 55 -15.77 -16.49 -22.52
CA TYR A 55 -15.44 -17.56 -21.55
C TYR A 55 -14.53 -17.09 -20.41
N MET A 56 -13.65 -16.13 -20.66
CA MET A 56 -12.79 -15.53 -19.64
C MET A 56 -13.60 -14.90 -18.50
N TRP A 57 -14.79 -14.44 -18.80
CA TRP A 57 -15.67 -13.74 -17.88
C TRP A 57 -16.66 -14.65 -17.15
N ARG A 58 -16.70 -15.99 -17.42
CA ARG A 58 -17.67 -16.94 -16.85
C ARG A 58 -17.79 -16.86 -15.33
N ASN A 59 -16.66 -16.68 -14.62
CA ASN A 59 -16.64 -16.55 -13.16
C ASN A 59 -17.23 -15.21 -12.70
N TYR A 60 -17.11 -14.16 -13.50
CA TYR A 60 -17.76 -12.85 -13.25
C TYR A 60 -19.25 -12.92 -13.54
N VAL A 61 -19.65 -13.60 -14.61
CA VAL A 61 -21.08 -13.83 -14.91
C VAL A 61 -21.75 -14.60 -13.76
N ARG A 62 -21.08 -15.63 -13.23
CA ARG A 62 -21.56 -16.40 -12.07
C ARG A 62 -21.66 -15.57 -10.80
N GLU A 63 -20.60 -14.86 -10.44
CA GLU A 63 -20.51 -14.13 -9.18
C GLU A 63 -21.36 -12.87 -9.17
N LEU A 64 -21.28 -12.06 -10.23
CA LEU A 64 -21.95 -10.76 -10.33
C LEU A 64 -23.40 -10.91 -10.81
N GLY A 65 -23.71 -11.92 -11.63
CA GLY A 65 -25.04 -12.18 -12.20
C GLY A 65 -26.12 -12.47 -11.16
N THR A 66 -25.76 -12.68 -9.90
CA THR A 66 -26.69 -12.80 -8.77
C THR A 66 -27.30 -11.46 -8.35
N GLN A 67 -26.69 -10.34 -8.69
CA GLN A 67 -27.13 -9.01 -8.27
C GLN A 67 -27.20 -7.98 -9.42
N TRP A 68 -26.47 -8.18 -10.51
CA TRP A 68 -26.44 -7.32 -11.69
C TRP A 68 -26.84 -8.09 -12.94
N ARG A 69 -27.34 -7.39 -13.96
CA ARG A 69 -27.37 -7.94 -15.30
C ARG A 69 -25.94 -7.91 -15.84
N VAL A 70 -25.34 -9.06 -16.13
CA VAL A 70 -23.98 -9.18 -16.65
C VAL A 70 -24.00 -9.67 -18.08
N ILE A 71 -23.40 -8.92 -19.00
CA ILE A 71 -23.29 -9.27 -20.43
C ILE A 71 -21.79 -9.38 -20.75
N ALA A 72 -21.30 -10.59 -20.99
CA ALA A 72 -19.94 -10.84 -21.45
C ALA A 72 -19.98 -11.21 -22.94
N LEU A 73 -19.51 -10.31 -23.80
CA LEU A 73 -19.65 -10.47 -25.25
C LEU A 73 -18.46 -11.23 -25.85
N ASP A 74 -18.72 -11.94 -26.96
CA ASP A 74 -17.72 -12.32 -27.94
C ASP A 74 -17.65 -11.23 -29.01
N GLN A 75 -16.53 -10.55 -29.17
CA GLN A 75 -16.37 -9.58 -30.25
C GLN A 75 -16.53 -10.26 -31.61
N LEU A 76 -17.02 -9.53 -32.63
CA LEU A 76 -17.21 -10.10 -33.97
C LEU A 76 -15.90 -10.68 -34.53
N GLY A 77 -15.98 -11.87 -35.06
CA GLY A 77 -14.82 -12.65 -35.49
C GLY A 77 -14.19 -13.51 -34.40
N MET A 78 -14.51 -13.30 -33.10
CA MET A 78 -13.97 -14.02 -31.95
C MET A 78 -15.01 -14.96 -31.33
N GLY A 79 -14.55 -15.87 -30.44
CA GLY A 79 -15.43 -16.78 -29.73
C GLY A 79 -16.41 -17.54 -30.65
N PHE A 80 -17.69 -17.49 -30.34
CA PHE A 80 -18.77 -18.06 -31.14
C PHE A 80 -19.56 -17.02 -31.94
N SER A 81 -19.22 -15.73 -31.87
CA SER A 81 -19.78 -14.68 -32.72
C SER A 81 -19.52 -14.91 -34.20
N SER A 82 -20.34 -14.29 -35.06
CA SER A 82 -20.25 -14.43 -36.49
C SER A 82 -18.90 -13.94 -37.06
N ARG A 83 -18.54 -14.45 -38.22
CA ARG A 83 -17.31 -14.13 -38.95
C ARG A 83 -17.66 -13.63 -40.33
N SER A 84 -17.73 -12.31 -40.45
CA SER A 84 -18.06 -11.66 -41.74
C SER A 84 -16.96 -11.77 -42.80
N GLY A 85 -15.76 -12.21 -42.42
CA GLY A 85 -14.58 -12.21 -43.31
C GLY A 85 -13.94 -10.83 -43.47
N GLN A 86 -14.54 -9.79 -42.91
CA GLN A 86 -14.00 -8.43 -42.92
C GLN A 86 -13.03 -8.23 -41.75
N SER A 87 -11.83 -7.70 -42.01
CA SER A 87 -10.88 -7.27 -40.99
C SER A 87 -11.42 -6.03 -40.26
N ARG A 88 -11.39 -6.05 -38.92
CA ARG A 88 -11.97 -5.02 -38.06
C ARG A 88 -10.90 -4.20 -37.37
N THR A 89 -10.95 -2.89 -37.51
CA THR A 89 -10.13 -1.92 -36.81
C THR A 89 -10.70 -1.60 -35.41
N LEU A 90 -9.96 -0.90 -34.58
CA LEU A 90 -10.41 -0.44 -33.27
C LEU A 90 -11.69 0.42 -33.38
N ALA A 91 -11.74 1.35 -34.37
CA ALA A 91 -12.92 2.19 -34.58
C ALA A 91 -14.18 1.34 -34.85
N MET A 92 -14.08 0.34 -35.74
CA MET A 92 -15.20 -0.56 -36.04
C MET A 92 -15.62 -1.38 -34.84
N ARG A 93 -14.70 -1.79 -33.97
CA ARG A 93 -15.02 -2.55 -32.75
C ARG A 93 -15.71 -1.70 -31.68
N ILE A 94 -15.43 -0.40 -31.64
CA ILE A 94 -16.15 0.57 -30.80
C ILE A 94 -17.60 0.67 -31.26
N GLU A 95 -17.83 0.80 -32.60
CA GLU A 95 -19.17 0.81 -33.19
C GLU A 95 -19.90 -0.53 -33.02
N ASP A 96 -19.19 -1.66 -33.06
CA ASP A 96 -19.74 -2.97 -32.80
C ASP A 96 -20.28 -3.11 -31.37
N LEU A 97 -19.56 -2.54 -30.38
CA LEU A 97 -20.01 -2.51 -29.00
C LEU A 97 -21.29 -1.70 -28.84
N ASP A 98 -21.35 -0.52 -29.47
CA ASP A 98 -22.55 0.32 -29.45
C ASP A 98 -23.77 -0.38 -30.05
N ALA A 99 -23.60 -1.00 -31.21
CA ALA A 99 -24.66 -1.75 -31.87
C ALA A 99 -25.13 -2.97 -31.05
N LEU A 100 -24.22 -3.68 -30.38
CA LEU A 100 -24.61 -4.76 -29.48
C LEU A 100 -25.44 -4.23 -28.30
N LEU A 101 -25.02 -3.14 -27.67
CA LEU A 101 -25.74 -2.54 -26.53
C LEU A 101 -27.14 -2.12 -26.93
N ALA A 102 -27.29 -1.53 -28.10
CA ALA A 102 -28.61 -1.19 -28.67
C ALA A 102 -29.47 -2.44 -28.92
N SER A 103 -28.92 -3.50 -29.54
CA SER A 103 -29.63 -4.76 -29.80
C SER A 103 -29.99 -5.48 -28.48
N ALA A 104 -29.16 -5.41 -27.45
CA ALA A 104 -29.40 -5.97 -26.13
C ALA A 104 -30.31 -5.11 -25.26
N LYS A 105 -30.82 -3.97 -25.78
CA LYS A 105 -31.68 -2.98 -25.07
C LYS A 105 -31.05 -2.54 -23.75
N VAL A 106 -29.80 -2.08 -23.81
CA VAL A 106 -29.09 -1.52 -22.70
C VAL A 106 -29.13 0.01 -22.82
N ASP A 107 -30.12 0.64 -22.21
CA ASP A 107 -30.39 2.09 -22.36
C ASP A 107 -29.88 2.95 -21.18
N GLY A 108 -29.67 2.36 -20.03
CA GLY A 108 -29.21 3.03 -18.81
C GLY A 108 -27.71 3.12 -18.66
N PRO A 109 -27.24 3.71 -17.53
CA PRO A 109 -25.83 3.69 -17.17
C PRO A 109 -25.30 2.26 -16.98
N ILE A 110 -24.05 2.03 -17.36
CA ILE A 110 -23.40 0.73 -17.29
C ILE A 110 -22.07 0.77 -16.55
N THR A 111 -21.73 -0.35 -15.91
CA THR A 111 -20.36 -0.62 -15.48
C THR A 111 -19.64 -1.38 -16.58
N LEU A 112 -18.47 -0.90 -17.01
CA LEU A 112 -17.63 -1.58 -17.98
C LEU A 112 -16.51 -2.36 -17.28
N ILE A 113 -16.35 -3.64 -17.65
CA ILE A 113 -15.22 -4.47 -17.24
C ILE A 113 -14.46 -4.87 -18.50
N ALA A 114 -13.17 -4.52 -18.61
CA ALA A 114 -12.43 -4.72 -19.84
C ALA A 114 -11.02 -5.25 -19.62
N HIS A 115 -10.50 -6.02 -20.59
CA HIS A 115 -9.16 -6.61 -20.56
C HIS A 115 -8.51 -6.52 -21.92
N ASP A 116 -7.18 -6.28 -21.98
CA ASP A 116 -6.36 -6.24 -23.19
C ASP A 116 -6.96 -5.26 -24.23
N TRP A 117 -7.15 -5.66 -25.49
CA TRP A 117 -7.83 -4.85 -26.53
C TRP A 117 -9.27 -4.48 -26.18
N GLY A 118 -9.91 -5.24 -25.29
CA GLY A 118 -11.23 -4.85 -24.77
C GLY A 118 -11.21 -3.52 -24.03
N GLY A 119 -10.06 -3.12 -23.46
CA GLY A 119 -9.91 -1.82 -22.82
C GLY A 119 -10.05 -0.65 -23.81
N PRO A 120 -9.23 -0.54 -24.86
CA PRO A 120 -9.41 0.49 -25.89
C PRO A 120 -10.80 0.50 -26.54
N VAL A 121 -11.43 -0.66 -26.75
CA VAL A 121 -12.81 -0.75 -27.27
C VAL A 121 -13.80 -0.16 -26.27
N ALA A 122 -13.76 -0.60 -25.02
CA ALA A 122 -14.67 -0.13 -23.96
C ALA A 122 -14.48 1.35 -23.64
N LEU A 123 -13.22 1.80 -23.53
CA LEU A 123 -12.89 3.19 -23.24
C LEU A 123 -13.20 4.12 -24.44
N GLY A 124 -13.00 3.64 -25.67
CA GLY A 124 -13.40 4.38 -26.88
C GLY A 124 -14.91 4.64 -26.89
N TRP A 125 -15.72 3.63 -26.61
CA TRP A 125 -17.15 3.79 -26.45
C TRP A 125 -17.49 4.71 -25.25
N ALA A 126 -16.86 4.50 -24.12
CA ALA A 126 -17.10 5.28 -22.89
C ALA A 126 -16.81 6.77 -23.07
N THR A 127 -15.77 7.14 -23.82
CA THR A 127 -15.44 8.56 -24.09
C THR A 127 -16.40 9.23 -25.08
N GLN A 128 -17.16 8.44 -25.84
CA GLN A 128 -18.24 8.94 -26.69
C GLN A 128 -19.57 9.07 -25.93
N HIS A 129 -19.76 8.28 -24.86
CA HIS A 129 -20.97 8.21 -24.03
C HIS A 129 -20.66 8.33 -22.54
N PRO A 130 -19.95 9.39 -22.08
CA PRO A 130 -19.47 9.49 -20.69
C PRO A 130 -20.61 9.49 -19.66
N GLU A 131 -21.79 10.00 -20.02
CA GLU A 131 -22.99 10.04 -19.17
C GLU A 131 -23.61 8.64 -18.94
N ARG A 132 -23.26 7.67 -19.77
CA ARG A 132 -23.73 6.29 -19.68
C ARG A 132 -22.76 5.37 -18.93
N VAL A 133 -21.66 5.88 -18.41
CA VAL A 133 -20.69 5.08 -17.67
C VAL A 133 -20.87 5.32 -16.17
N GLU A 134 -21.20 4.27 -15.43
CA GLU A 134 -21.32 4.34 -13.97
C GLU A 134 -19.99 4.06 -13.27
N LYS A 135 -19.29 2.99 -13.68
CA LYS A 135 -18.01 2.56 -13.10
C LYS A 135 -17.15 1.87 -14.16
N LEU A 136 -15.82 1.84 -13.94
CA LEU A 136 -14.85 1.15 -14.78
C LEU A 136 -14.04 0.14 -13.99
N VAL A 137 -13.85 -1.07 -14.55
CA VAL A 137 -12.90 -2.07 -14.05
C VAL A 137 -12.00 -2.49 -15.21
N LEU A 138 -10.72 -2.19 -15.11
CA LEU A 138 -9.76 -2.43 -16.19
C LEU A 138 -8.70 -3.45 -15.76
N PHE A 139 -8.57 -4.51 -16.53
CA PHE A 139 -7.59 -5.57 -16.36
C PHE A 139 -6.53 -5.48 -17.44
N ASN A 140 -5.25 -5.44 -17.10
CA ASN A 140 -4.10 -5.49 -18.03
C ASN A 140 -4.42 -4.98 -19.43
N THR A 141 -4.52 -3.69 -19.61
CA THR A 141 -4.91 -3.02 -20.85
C THR A 141 -4.10 -1.72 -21.07
N GLY A 142 -4.38 -0.98 -22.13
CA GLY A 142 -3.76 0.31 -22.43
C GLY A 142 -4.79 1.38 -22.79
N THR A 143 -4.46 2.64 -22.50
CA THR A 143 -5.23 3.83 -22.88
C THR A 143 -4.57 4.58 -24.04
N GLN A 144 -3.38 4.15 -24.44
CA GLN A 144 -2.54 4.80 -25.44
C GLN A 144 -1.49 3.81 -25.98
N ILE A 145 -0.74 4.21 -26.98
CA ILE A 145 0.49 3.50 -27.35
C ILE A 145 1.44 3.59 -26.15
N PRO A 146 1.94 2.45 -25.64
CA PRO A 146 2.77 2.46 -24.44
C PRO A 146 4.02 3.34 -24.60
N THR A 147 4.30 4.18 -23.61
CA THR A 147 5.49 5.07 -23.60
C THR A 147 6.81 4.29 -23.68
N THR A 148 6.78 3.02 -23.31
CA THR A 148 7.93 2.09 -23.40
C THR A 148 8.07 1.40 -24.77
N GLY A 149 7.19 1.73 -25.72
CA GLY A 149 7.09 1.03 -26.98
C GLY A 149 6.41 -0.33 -26.90
N ILE A 150 6.17 -0.92 -28.05
CA ILE A 150 5.55 -2.25 -28.18
C ILE A 150 6.60 -3.32 -27.88
N PRO A 151 6.29 -4.36 -27.03
CA PRO A 151 7.24 -5.44 -26.77
C PRO A 151 7.74 -6.13 -28.04
N GLY A 152 9.05 -6.39 -28.13
CA GLY A 152 9.70 -6.91 -29.34
C GLY A 152 9.07 -8.20 -29.87
N LEU A 153 8.60 -9.09 -29.00
CA LEU A 153 7.90 -10.32 -29.40
C LEU A 153 6.58 -10.02 -30.13
N ILE A 154 5.86 -8.99 -29.72
CA ILE A 154 4.62 -8.53 -30.36
C ILE A 154 4.96 -7.85 -31.69
N GLN A 155 6.02 -7.03 -31.75
CA GLN A 155 6.48 -6.42 -33.00
C GLN A 155 6.85 -7.49 -34.07
N VAL A 156 7.60 -8.54 -33.66
CA VAL A 156 7.94 -9.68 -34.54
C VAL A 156 6.67 -10.40 -35.00
N SER A 157 5.70 -10.62 -34.09
CA SER A 157 4.42 -11.24 -34.42
C SER A 157 3.57 -10.40 -35.39
N ASN A 158 3.84 -9.11 -35.52
CA ASN A 158 3.10 -8.20 -36.42
C ASN A 158 3.62 -8.27 -37.89
N ALA A 159 4.79 -8.86 -38.17
CA ALA A 159 5.23 -9.07 -39.54
C ALA A 159 4.26 -9.99 -40.28
N PRO A 160 3.73 -9.64 -41.50
CA PRO A 160 2.58 -10.29 -42.13
C PRO A 160 2.66 -11.81 -42.24
N VAL A 161 3.83 -12.37 -42.65
CA VAL A 161 4.02 -13.82 -42.81
C VAL A 161 4.04 -14.51 -41.42
N LEU A 162 4.79 -13.97 -40.46
CA LEU A 162 4.88 -14.50 -39.09
C LEU A 162 3.57 -14.37 -38.35
N ARG A 163 2.85 -13.28 -38.54
CA ARG A 163 1.51 -13.06 -37.97
C ARG A 163 0.56 -14.18 -38.37
N ASN A 164 0.46 -14.49 -39.66
CA ASN A 164 -0.40 -15.56 -40.13
C ASN A 164 0.06 -16.93 -39.61
N ALA A 165 1.36 -17.21 -39.60
CA ALA A 165 1.89 -18.46 -39.07
C ALA A 165 1.56 -18.65 -37.56
N ILE A 166 1.71 -17.61 -36.76
CA ILE A 166 1.53 -17.67 -35.31
C ILE A 166 0.05 -17.58 -34.91
N CYS A 167 -0.69 -16.67 -35.52
CA CYS A 167 -2.05 -16.34 -35.12
C CYS A 167 -3.14 -17.15 -35.86
N THR A 168 -2.94 -17.39 -37.18
CA THR A 168 -3.97 -18.00 -38.05
C THR A 168 -3.69 -19.49 -38.30
N TRP A 169 -2.50 -19.83 -38.76
CA TRP A 169 -2.21 -21.23 -39.17
C TRP A 169 -1.87 -22.12 -37.99
N SER A 170 -1.36 -21.59 -36.89
CA SER A 170 -1.13 -22.34 -35.64
C SER A 170 -2.00 -21.83 -34.50
N LYS A 171 -1.90 -22.47 -33.34
CA LYS A 171 -2.53 -22.04 -32.08
C LYS A 171 -1.51 -21.39 -31.13
N ALA A 172 -0.33 -21.04 -31.65
CA ALA A 172 0.79 -20.60 -30.82
C ALA A 172 0.46 -19.35 -29.99
N PHE A 173 -0.25 -18.38 -30.59
CA PHE A 173 -0.63 -17.14 -29.92
C PHE A 173 -1.57 -17.38 -28.72
N ILE A 174 -2.63 -18.22 -28.91
CA ILE A 174 -3.55 -18.61 -27.83
C ILE A 174 -2.78 -19.40 -26.75
N THR A 175 -1.89 -20.31 -27.16
CA THR A 175 -1.10 -21.12 -26.24
C THR A 175 -0.20 -20.23 -25.38
N GLY A 176 0.45 -19.24 -25.98
CA GLY A 176 1.29 -18.27 -25.28
C GLY A 176 0.51 -17.55 -24.17
N ALA A 177 -0.65 -16.98 -24.49
CA ALA A 177 -1.48 -16.28 -23.51
C ALA A 177 -1.92 -17.19 -22.35
N VAL A 178 -2.39 -18.40 -22.66
CA VAL A 178 -2.91 -19.36 -21.66
C VAL A 178 -1.79 -19.92 -20.76
N VAL A 179 -0.63 -20.26 -21.33
CA VAL A 179 0.48 -20.88 -20.57
C VAL A 179 1.19 -19.86 -19.68
N THR A 180 1.39 -18.64 -20.15
CA THR A 180 2.09 -17.59 -19.39
C THR A 180 1.28 -17.08 -18.18
N THR A 181 -0.03 -17.31 -18.15
CA THR A 181 -0.86 -16.90 -17.02
C THR A 181 -0.64 -17.76 -15.76
N GLY A 182 -0.42 -19.07 -15.94
CA GLY A 182 -0.30 -20.03 -14.84
C GLY A 182 -1.66 -20.35 -14.19
N GLY A 183 -1.71 -21.46 -13.44
CA GLY A 183 -2.91 -21.85 -12.66
C GLY A 183 -4.14 -22.34 -13.47
N ILE A 184 -4.09 -22.28 -14.81
CA ILE A 184 -5.19 -22.70 -15.68
C ILE A 184 -5.19 -24.22 -15.84
N THR A 185 -6.29 -24.87 -15.46
CA THR A 185 -6.44 -26.34 -15.56
C THR A 185 -6.50 -26.83 -17.02
N ARG A 186 -6.28 -28.14 -17.22
CA ARG A 186 -6.29 -28.73 -18.57
C ARG A 186 -7.64 -28.52 -19.30
N ASP A 187 -8.74 -28.60 -18.58
CA ASP A 187 -10.06 -28.51 -19.19
C ASP A 187 -10.45 -27.06 -19.51
N ILE A 188 -10.12 -26.12 -18.63
CA ILE A 188 -10.24 -24.68 -18.91
C ILE A 188 -9.37 -24.29 -20.13
N ARG A 189 -8.15 -24.84 -20.22
CA ARG A 189 -7.28 -24.64 -21.39
C ARG A 189 -7.92 -25.15 -22.68
N LYS A 190 -8.54 -26.32 -22.67
CA LYS A 190 -9.29 -26.85 -23.84
C LYS A 190 -10.46 -25.94 -24.23
N ALA A 191 -11.16 -25.35 -23.26
CA ALA A 191 -12.25 -24.44 -23.52
C ALA A 191 -11.79 -23.19 -24.27
N TYR A 192 -10.64 -22.60 -23.92
CA TYR A 192 -10.08 -21.48 -24.67
C TYR A 192 -9.83 -21.78 -26.15
N TYR A 193 -9.53 -23.04 -26.50
CA TYR A 193 -9.33 -23.45 -27.91
C TYR A 193 -10.62 -23.82 -28.63
N ALA A 194 -11.75 -24.00 -27.91
CA ALA A 194 -12.96 -24.55 -28.48
C ALA A 194 -13.50 -23.80 -29.74
N PRO A 195 -13.57 -22.45 -29.74
CA PRO A 195 -14.06 -21.71 -30.92
C PRO A 195 -13.01 -21.56 -32.03
N TYR A 196 -11.73 -21.92 -31.80
CA TYR A 196 -10.59 -21.64 -32.67
C TYR A 196 -9.99 -22.90 -33.32
N LYS A 197 -10.84 -23.88 -33.70
CA LYS A 197 -10.37 -25.17 -34.23
C LYS A 197 -9.70 -25.10 -35.60
N THR A 198 -10.22 -24.26 -36.51
CA THR A 198 -9.74 -24.14 -37.89
C THR A 198 -8.98 -22.82 -38.11
N PRO A 199 -8.10 -22.72 -39.10
CA PRO A 199 -7.43 -21.45 -39.46
C PRO A 199 -8.42 -20.30 -39.71
N SER A 200 -9.50 -20.54 -40.47
CA SER A 200 -10.52 -19.55 -40.73
C SER A 200 -11.21 -18.99 -39.47
N ARG A 201 -11.27 -19.76 -38.40
CA ARG A 201 -11.82 -19.28 -37.13
C ARG A 201 -10.82 -18.52 -36.28
N ARG A 202 -9.56 -18.40 -36.70
CA ARG A 202 -8.50 -17.66 -36.03
C ARG A 202 -8.07 -16.39 -36.73
N THR A 203 -8.67 -16.04 -37.89
CA THR A 203 -8.30 -14.84 -38.67
C THR A 203 -8.40 -13.57 -37.83
N ALA A 204 -9.44 -13.40 -37.04
CA ALA A 204 -9.62 -12.22 -36.20
C ALA A 204 -8.53 -12.06 -35.14
N ILE A 205 -7.87 -13.14 -34.69
CA ILE A 205 -6.70 -13.05 -33.81
C ILE A 205 -5.54 -12.35 -34.54
N ALA A 206 -5.35 -12.66 -35.83
CA ALA A 206 -4.35 -11.99 -36.64
C ALA A 206 -4.72 -10.54 -36.93
N ASP A 207 -6.02 -10.25 -37.11
CA ASP A 207 -6.52 -8.89 -37.32
C ASP A 207 -6.23 -7.98 -36.14
N PHE A 208 -6.46 -8.44 -34.90
CA PHE A 208 -6.10 -7.69 -33.70
C PHE A 208 -4.60 -7.39 -33.62
N VAL A 209 -3.74 -8.35 -34.00
CA VAL A 209 -2.29 -8.11 -34.03
C VAL A 209 -1.93 -7.13 -35.15
N ALA A 210 -2.61 -7.21 -36.29
CA ALA A 210 -2.44 -6.27 -37.39
C ALA A 210 -2.84 -4.84 -37.02
N ASP A 211 -3.83 -4.69 -36.16
CA ASP A 211 -4.39 -3.40 -35.72
C ASP A 211 -3.53 -2.71 -34.64
N ILE A 212 -2.44 -3.32 -34.16
CA ILE A 212 -1.46 -2.67 -33.28
C ILE A 212 -0.66 -1.64 -34.10
N PRO A 213 -0.72 -0.34 -33.76
CA PRO A 213 -0.02 0.68 -34.50
C PRO A 213 1.49 0.59 -34.29
N THR A 214 2.22 0.34 -35.36
CA THR A 214 3.68 0.31 -35.40
C THR A 214 4.28 1.62 -35.92
N SER A 215 3.43 2.55 -36.39
CA SER A 215 3.79 3.91 -36.83
C SER A 215 2.64 4.87 -36.59
N ASP A 216 2.92 6.17 -36.59
CA ASP A 216 1.91 7.23 -36.46
C ASP A 216 0.93 7.31 -37.63
N HIS A 217 1.28 6.69 -38.77
CA HIS A 217 0.43 6.60 -39.97
C HIS A 217 -0.52 5.41 -39.97
N HIS A 218 -0.47 4.56 -38.91
CA HIS A 218 -1.36 3.42 -38.81
C HIS A 218 -2.81 3.89 -38.56
N VAL A 219 -3.79 3.22 -39.21
CA VAL A 219 -5.22 3.59 -39.15
C VAL A 219 -5.77 3.71 -37.73
N THR A 220 -5.25 2.93 -36.77
CA THR A 220 -5.68 2.90 -35.37
C THR A 220 -4.94 3.94 -34.52
N ALA A 221 -3.81 4.49 -34.97
CA ALA A 221 -3.03 5.46 -34.19
C ALA A 221 -3.83 6.71 -33.80
N PRO A 222 -4.61 7.36 -34.70
CA PRO A 222 -5.44 8.52 -34.34
C PRO A 222 -6.49 8.19 -33.25
N VAL A 223 -7.10 7.01 -33.31
CA VAL A 223 -8.12 6.58 -32.32
C VAL A 223 -7.50 6.41 -30.95
N LEU A 224 -6.32 5.81 -30.86
CA LEU A 224 -5.59 5.68 -29.57
C LEU A 224 -5.07 7.03 -29.07
N GLN A 225 -4.67 7.95 -29.95
CA GLN A 225 -4.28 9.31 -29.55
C GLN A 225 -5.48 10.10 -29.02
N GLU A 226 -6.63 10.00 -29.68
CA GLU A 226 -7.87 10.61 -29.18
C GLU A 226 -8.26 10.01 -27.82
N LEU A 227 -8.21 8.70 -27.66
CA LEU A 227 -8.47 8.04 -26.41
C LEU A 227 -7.52 8.53 -25.29
N ALA A 228 -6.22 8.63 -25.57
CA ALA A 228 -5.23 9.14 -24.61
C ALA A 228 -5.55 10.56 -24.13
N THR A 229 -6.05 11.42 -25.05
CA THR A 229 -6.41 12.80 -24.71
C THR A 229 -7.76 12.93 -24.01
N ARG A 230 -8.70 12.02 -24.26
CA ARG A 230 -10.08 12.09 -23.74
C ARG A 230 -10.36 11.23 -22.52
N ALA A 231 -9.52 10.25 -22.19
CA ALA A 231 -9.75 9.34 -21.04
C ALA A 231 -9.99 10.07 -19.71
N HIS A 232 -9.39 11.25 -19.51
CA HIS A 232 -9.59 12.08 -18.32
C HIS A 232 -11.02 12.64 -18.16
N ILE A 233 -11.85 12.59 -19.20
CA ILE A 233 -13.27 13.01 -19.13
C ILE A 233 -14.06 12.02 -18.26
N LEU A 234 -13.62 10.76 -18.21
CA LEU A 234 -14.28 9.71 -17.45
C LEU A 234 -13.93 9.84 -15.95
N GLN A 235 -14.63 10.74 -15.26
CA GLN A 235 -14.48 11.00 -13.83
C GLN A 235 -15.32 10.02 -12.98
N VAL A 236 -15.42 8.76 -13.40
CA VAL A 236 -16.21 7.73 -12.73
C VAL A 236 -15.32 6.86 -11.83
N PRO A 237 -15.85 6.24 -10.77
CA PRO A 237 -15.11 5.30 -9.97
C PRO A 237 -14.45 4.24 -10.85
N THR A 238 -13.13 4.09 -10.74
CA THR A 238 -12.31 3.22 -11.59
C THR A 238 -11.48 2.27 -10.75
N LEU A 239 -11.50 0.99 -11.07
CA LEU A 239 -10.68 -0.06 -10.48
C LEU A 239 -9.71 -0.62 -11.53
N LEU A 240 -8.42 -0.60 -11.24
CA LEU A 240 -7.38 -1.24 -12.04
C LEU A 240 -6.99 -2.57 -11.38
N MET A 241 -7.26 -3.69 -12.06
CA MET A 241 -6.92 -5.04 -11.64
C MET A 241 -5.74 -5.52 -12.48
N TRP A 242 -4.52 -5.63 -11.90
CA TRP A 242 -3.33 -5.78 -12.72
C TRP A 242 -2.50 -7.00 -12.42
N GLY A 243 -2.39 -7.93 -13.36
CA GLY A 243 -1.47 -9.08 -13.30
C GLY A 243 -0.04 -8.62 -13.52
N VAL A 244 0.78 -8.65 -12.46
CA VAL A 244 2.14 -8.08 -12.47
C VAL A 244 3.18 -8.95 -13.21
N ARG A 245 2.83 -10.19 -13.56
CA ARG A 245 3.68 -11.08 -14.36
C ARG A 245 3.41 -10.99 -15.86
N ASP A 246 2.50 -10.10 -16.27
CA ASP A 246 2.22 -9.86 -17.68
C ASP A 246 3.44 -9.20 -18.36
N PHE A 247 3.90 -9.81 -19.45
CA PHE A 247 5.03 -9.29 -20.23
C PHE A 247 4.60 -8.30 -21.33
N VAL A 248 3.29 -8.26 -21.67
CA VAL A 248 2.71 -7.32 -22.62
C VAL A 248 2.34 -6.03 -21.91
N PHE A 249 1.41 -6.11 -20.95
CA PHE A 249 0.97 -4.97 -20.14
C PHE A 249 1.70 -4.99 -18.79
N HIS A 250 3.02 -4.79 -18.84
CA HIS A 250 3.85 -4.75 -17.63
C HIS A 250 3.57 -3.48 -16.79
N THR A 251 4.19 -3.38 -15.62
CA THR A 251 3.91 -2.32 -14.63
C THR A 251 4.13 -0.87 -15.13
N ARG A 252 4.92 -0.65 -16.19
CA ARG A 252 5.03 0.68 -16.80
C ARG A 252 3.80 1.06 -17.62
N VAL A 253 3.15 0.07 -18.28
CA VAL A 253 1.86 0.30 -18.94
C VAL A 253 0.79 0.60 -17.89
N LEU A 254 0.82 -0.07 -16.73
CA LEU A 254 -0.03 0.30 -15.60
C LEU A 254 0.17 1.77 -15.22
N ALA A 255 1.41 2.25 -15.16
CA ALA A 255 1.69 3.65 -14.86
C ALA A 255 1.12 4.60 -15.93
N ASP A 256 1.12 4.20 -17.22
CA ASP A 256 0.47 4.98 -18.28
C ASP A 256 -1.04 5.07 -18.04
N VAL A 257 -1.70 3.95 -17.70
CA VAL A 257 -3.14 3.92 -17.41
C VAL A 257 -3.48 4.71 -16.13
N GLN A 258 -2.65 4.63 -15.09
CA GLN A 258 -2.82 5.42 -13.87
C GLN A 258 -2.72 6.93 -14.12
N ARG A 259 -1.93 7.37 -15.11
CA ARG A 259 -1.93 8.78 -15.54
C ARG A 259 -3.24 9.22 -16.20
N SER A 260 -3.86 8.32 -16.96
CA SER A 260 -5.18 8.58 -17.56
C SER A 260 -6.30 8.58 -16.51
N PHE A 261 -6.16 7.77 -15.44
CA PHE A 261 -7.13 7.63 -14.35
C PHE A 261 -6.46 7.84 -12.98
N PRO A 262 -6.07 9.06 -12.63
CA PRO A 262 -5.32 9.33 -11.39
C PRO A 262 -6.13 9.04 -10.12
N HIS A 263 -7.46 8.99 -10.22
CA HIS A 263 -8.39 8.64 -9.13
C HIS A 263 -8.65 7.13 -9.00
N ALA A 264 -8.12 6.31 -9.93
CA ALA A 264 -8.39 4.89 -9.93
C ALA A 264 -7.76 4.15 -8.73
N GLN A 265 -8.54 3.27 -8.12
CA GLN A 265 -8.00 2.28 -7.18
C GLN A 265 -7.23 1.20 -7.95
N THR A 266 -6.11 0.75 -7.43
CA THR A 266 -5.30 -0.29 -8.09
C THR A 266 -5.12 -1.50 -7.19
N ILE A 267 -5.46 -2.69 -7.72
CA ILE A 267 -5.17 -3.98 -7.10
C ILE A 267 -4.19 -4.74 -8.00
N THR A 268 -3.01 -5.05 -7.49
CA THR A 268 -2.04 -5.86 -8.21
C THR A 268 -2.19 -7.34 -7.86
N LEU A 269 -2.20 -8.18 -8.89
CA LEU A 269 -2.42 -9.62 -8.80
C LEU A 269 -1.13 -10.37 -9.18
N ASP A 270 -0.77 -11.41 -8.42
CA ASP A 270 0.38 -12.26 -8.76
C ASP A 270 0.01 -13.28 -9.85
N THR A 271 -0.33 -12.78 -11.04
CA THR A 271 -0.71 -13.57 -12.21
C THR A 271 -0.13 -12.96 -13.50
N GLY A 272 -0.27 -13.69 -14.62
CA GLY A 272 0.17 -13.26 -15.96
C GLY A 272 -0.93 -12.50 -16.71
N HIS A 273 -0.90 -12.63 -18.04
CA HIS A 273 -1.72 -11.85 -18.96
C HIS A 273 -3.23 -12.03 -18.76
N LEU A 274 -3.72 -13.27 -18.63
CA LEU A 274 -5.15 -13.52 -18.39
C LEU A 274 -5.50 -13.26 -16.91
N SER A 275 -5.27 -12.05 -16.45
CA SER A 275 -5.52 -11.64 -15.07
C SER A 275 -6.99 -11.81 -14.62
N PRO A 276 -8.03 -11.77 -15.48
CA PRO A 276 -9.39 -12.12 -15.11
C PRO A 276 -9.57 -13.58 -14.64
N GLU A 277 -8.68 -14.52 -15.02
CA GLU A 277 -8.72 -15.92 -14.52
C GLU A 277 -8.24 -16.05 -13.05
N TYR A 278 -7.86 -14.95 -12.43
CA TYR A 278 -7.47 -14.96 -11.03
C TYR A 278 -8.66 -15.36 -10.13
N THR A 279 -8.51 -16.46 -9.39
CA THR A 279 -9.60 -17.14 -8.67
C THR A 279 -10.45 -16.22 -7.79
N TYR A 280 -9.84 -15.21 -7.17
CA TYR A 280 -10.55 -14.28 -6.29
C TYR A 280 -10.97 -12.98 -7.00
N GLY A 281 -10.63 -12.81 -8.28
CA GLY A 281 -10.94 -11.61 -9.07
C GLY A 281 -12.43 -11.24 -9.06
N PRO A 282 -13.37 -12.18 -9.35
CA PRO A 282 -14.80 -11.88 -9.36
C PRO A 282 -15.33 -11.35 -8.03
N ARG A 283 -14.90 -11.97 -6.92
CA ARG A 283 -15.29 -11.55 -5.56
C ARG A 283 -14.76 -10.17 -5.22
N LEU A 284 -13.50 -9.86 -5.56
CA LEU A 284 -12.91 -8.53 -5.34
C LEU A 284 -13.66 -7.44 -6.11
N VAL A 285 -14.02 -7.72 -7.37
CA VAL A 285 -14.82 -6.80 -8.19
C VAL A 285 -16.21 -6.62 -7.57
N ARG A 286 -16.87 -7.68 -7.12
CA ARG A 286 -18.17 -7.59 -6.44
C ARG A 286 -18.09 -6.72 -5.19
N GLU A 287 -17.12 -6.98 -4.31
CA GLU A 287 -16.91 -6.23 -3.09
C GLU A 287 -16.66 -4.74 -3.38
N TRP A 288 -15.88 -4.43 -4.43
CA TRP A 288 -15.65 -3.06 -4.87
C TRP A 288 -16.90 -2.40 -5.47
N LEU A 289 -17.69 -3.12 -6.26
CA LEU A 289 -18.94 -2.60 -6.85
C LEU A 289 -19.99 -2.27 -5.78
N LEU A 290 -20.04 -3.02 -4.68
CA LEU A 290 -20.94 -2.82 -3.56
C LEU A 290 -20.55 -1.66 -2.65
N GLN A 291 -19.31 -1.16 -2.75
CA GLN A 291 -18.93 0.04 -2.03
C GLN A 291 -19.87 1.19 -2.43
N PRO A 292 -20.47 1.93 -1.48
CA PRO A 292 -21.15 3.17 -1.79
C PRO A 292 -20.18 4.00 -2.61
N GLY A 293 -20.65 4.57 -3.72
CA GLY A 293 -19.78 5.19 -4.72
C GLY A 293 -18.74 6.03 -4.02
N VAL A 294 -17.46 5.65 -4.17
CA VAL A 294 -16.37 6.48 -3.68
C VAL A 294 -16.68 7.86 -4.22
N PRO A 295 -16.88 8.89 -3.39
CA PRO A 295 -17.06 10.22 -3.93
C PRO A 295 -15.89 10.44 -4.88
N THR A 296 -16.16 10.86 -6.12
CA THR A 296 -15.15 11.31 -7.09
C THR A 296 -14.33 12.48 -6.56
N THR A 297 -14.76 13.04 -5.49
CA THR A 297 -14.03 13.81 -4.52
C THR A 297 -13.45 12.84 -3.49
N GLY A 298 -12.28 12.28 -3.74
CA GLY A 298 -11.35 12.02 -2.65
C GLY A 298 -11.44 13.27 -1.80
N GLY A 299 -11.73 13.13 -0.50
CA GLY A 299 -11.96 14.30 0.33
C GLY A 299 -10.84 15.28 0.08
N HIS A 300 -11.14 16.26 -0.77
CA HIS A 300 -10.28 17.40 -0.92
C HIS A 300 -10.29 18.02 0.46
N THR A 301 -9.25 17.85 1.23
CA THR A 301 -8.86 18.83 2.22
C THR A 301 -8.53 20.07 1.39
N HIS A 302 -9.57 20.75 0.90
CA HIS A 302 -9.44 22.04 0.27
C HIS A 302 -8.76 22.93 1.30
N GLY A 303 -7.44 23.10 1.18
CA GLY A 303 -6.68 23.99 2.01
C GLY A 303 -5.31 23.51 2.51
N ALA A 304 -4.99 22.22 2.53
CA ALA A 304 -3.64 21.81 2.94
C ALA A 304 -2.63 22.11 1.82
N PRO A 305 -1.60 22.93 2.06
CA PRO A 305 -0.62 23.31 1.05
C PRO A 305 0.16 22.06 0.57
N ASP A 306 0.71 22.13 -0.65
CA ASP A 306 1.63 21.14 -1.19
C ASP A 306 2.82 20.94 -0.24
N LEU A 307 3.35 19.71 -0.14
CA LEU A 307 4.50 19.37 0.73
C LEU A 307 5.75 20.20 0.44
N ASN A 308 5.86 20.76 -0.75
CA ASN A 308 6.96 21.65 -1.15
C ASN A 308 6.68 23.14 -0.85
N HIS A 309 5.45 23.51 -0.50
CA HIS A 309 5.05 24.91 -0.39
C HIS A 309 5.85 25.69 0.68
N ALA A 310 5.94 25.14 1.89
CA ALA A 310 6.64 25.82 2.99
C ALA A 310 8.17 25.91 2.72
N LEU A 311 8.78 24.87 2.17
CA LEU A 311 10.17 24.87 1.75
C LEU A 311 10.46 26.00 0.74
N ARG A 312 9.61 26.12 -0.31
CA ARG A 312 9.75 27.18 -1.33
C ARG A 312 9.56 28.56 -0.73
N ARG A 313 8.59 28.75 0.13
CA ARG A 313 8.40 30.00 0.85
C ARG A 313 9.67 30.36 1.64
N ARG A 314 10.23 29.44 2.41
CA ARG A 314 11.46 29.65 3.20
C ARG A 314 12.69 29.94 2.33
N SER A 315 12.81 29.30 1.17
CA SER A 315 13.94 29.58 0.25
C SER A 315 13.93 31.00 -0.34
N ILE A 316 12.75 31.64 -0.34
CA ILE A 316 12.56 33.04 -0.77
C ILE A 316 12.71 34.01 0.42
N GLU A 317 11.97 33.74 1.51
CA GLU A 317 11.89 34.66 2.66
C GLU A 317 13.15 34.65 3.53
N THR A 318 13.73 33.45 3.75
CA THR A 318 14.90 33.28 4.61
C THR A 318 15.97 32.38 3.97
N PRO A 319 16.47 32.74 2.77
CA PRO A 319 17.31 31.88 1.92
C PRO A 319 18.58 31.36 2.58
N HIS A 320 19.16 32.15 3.49
CA HIS A 320 20.44 31.87 4.15
C HIS A 320 20.30 31.24 5.54
N SER A 321 19.07 31.07 6.06
CA SER A 321 18.87 30.37 7.32
C SER A 321 18.99 28.85 7.12
N VAL A 322 19.34 28.17 8.21
CA VAL A 322 19.54 26.71 8.21
C VAL A 322 18.22 26.00 7.92
N ALA A 323 18.24 25.07 6.96
CA ALA A 323 17.15 24.14 6.68
C ALA A 323 17.46 22.74 7.24
N VAL A 324 18.70 22.27 7.07
CA VAL A 324 19.16 20.99 7.58
C VAL A 324 20.55 21.12 8.22
N TRP A 325 20.70 20.64 9.45
CA TRP A 325 21.96 20.48 10.12
C TRP A 325 22.30 18.99 10.27
N ASP A 326 23.40 18.56 9.67
CA ASP A 326 23.92 17.20 9.83
C ASP A 326 25.02 17.18 10.89
N ALA A 327 24.68 16.75 12.10
CA ALA A 327 25.62 16.70 13.23
C ALA A 327 26.74 15.67 13.05
N LYS A 328 26.56 14.66 12.19
CA LYS A 328 27.59 13.65 11.90
C LYS A 328 28.69 14.22 11.00
N GLU A 329 28.29 14.87 9.93
CA GLU A 329 29.22 15.45 8.95
C GLU A 329 29.59 16.91 9.29
N LYS A 330 28.92 17.53 10.29
CA LYS A 330 29.05 18.96 10.69
C LYS A 330 28.78 19.90 9.53
N ILE A 331 27.78 19.61 8.72
CA ILE A 331 27.40 20.40 7.55
C ILE A 331 26.05 21.06 7.80
N SER A 332 26.04 22.40 7.59
CA SER A 332 24.79 23.18 7.49
C SER A 332 24.38 23.31 6.04
N THR A 333 23.08 23.08 5.77
CA THR A 333 22.45 23.33 4.47
C THR A 333 21.37 24.37 4.66
N THR A 334 21.44 25.46 3.92
CA THR A 334 20.47 26.56 3.96
C THR A 334 19.21 26.20 3.13
N TRP A 335 18.13 26.98 3.29
CA TRP A 335 16.91 26.79 2.51
C TRP A 335 17.15 26.91 1.00
N ARG A 336 17.95 27.89 0.58
CA ARG A 336 18.32 28.07 -0.84
C ARG A 336 19.16 26.92 -1.37
N GLU A 337 20.10 26.43 -0.59
CA GLU A 337 20.91 25.26 -0.98
C GLU A 337 20.07 24.01 -1.07
N LEU A 338 19.12 23.79 -0.12
CA LEU A 338 18.22 22.65 -0.15
C LEU A 338 17.33 22.68 -1.39
N GLU A 339 16.72 23.82 -1.73
CA GLU A 339 15.95 23.99 -2.97
C GLU A 339 16.81 23.73 -4.21
N THR A 340 18.02 24.27 -4.25
CA THR A 340 18.97 24.01 -5.34
C THR A 340 19.28 22.54 -5.50
N MET A 341 19.51 21.82 -4.39
CA MET A 341 19.73 20.37 -4.40
C MET A 341 18.51 19.61 -4.93
N ILE A 342 17.29 20.06 -4.59
CA ILE A 342 16.06 19.45 -5.09
C ILE A 342 15.96 19.60 -6.62
N LEU A 343 16.22 20.79 -7.14
CA LEU A 343 16.19 21.06 -8.58
C LEU A 343 17.28 20.27 -9.33
N GLN A 344 18.47 20.15 -8.76
CA GLN A 344 19.55 19.32 -9.30
C GLN A 344 19.17 17.83 -9.31
N CYS A 345 18.60 17.32 -8.22
CA CYS A 345 18.11 15.93 -8.14
C CYS A 345 17.03 15.69 -9.18
N ARG A 346 16.09 16.62 -9.34
CA ARG A 346 15.01 16.52 -10.35
C ARG A 346 15.59 16.46 -11.76
N ALA A 347 16.51 17.35 -12.12
CA ALA A 347 17.18 17.34 -13.42
C ALA A 347 17.90 16.00 -13.65
N HIS A 348 18.61 15.49 -12.65
CA HIS A 348 19.30 14.21 -12.74
C HIS A 348 18.34 13.04 -12.96
N LEU A 349 17.20 13.01 -12.26
CA LEU A 349 16.14 12.01 -12.46
C LEU A 349 15.61 12.07 -13.92
N MET A 350 15.25 13.26 -14.40
CA MET A 350 14.74 13.48 -15.76
C MET A 350 15.74 13.07 -16.84
N ASN A 351 17.00 13.51 -16.73
CA ASN A 351 18.07 13.19 -17.68
C ASN A 351 18.39 11.68 -17.73
N ASN A 352 18.07 10.95 -16.66
CA ASN A 352 18.18 9.49 -16.62
C ASN A 352 16.93 8.73 -17.07
N GLY A 353 15.88 9.44 -17.52
CA GLY A 353 14.65 8.87 -18.04
C GLY A 353 13.67 8.41 -16.94
N VAL A 354 13.75 9.00 -15.73
CA VAL A 354 12.76 8.76 -14.68
C VAL A 354 11.50 9.57 -15.00
N LEU A 355 10.37 8.90 -15.05
CA LEU A 355 9.05 9.48 -15.38
C LEU A 355 8.14 9.53 -14.15
N SER A 356 7.12 10.38 -14.20
CA SER A 356 6.03 10.36 -13.22
C SER A 356 5.42 8.96 -13.12
N GLY A 357 5.14 8.48 -11.89
CA GLY A 357 4.65 7.12 -11.62
C GLY A 357 5.75 6.06 -11.50
N ASP A 358 7.00 6.35 -11.90
CA ASP A 358 8.12 5.43 -11.67
C ASP A 358 8.41 5.26 -10.17
N ARG A 359 8.88 4.08 -9.79
CA ARG A 359 9.34 3.78 -8.43
C ARG A 359 10.85 3.89 -8.33
N VAL A 360 11.33 4.67 -7.38
CA VAL A 360 12.76 4.91 -7.12
C VAL A 360 13.12 4.43 -5.72
N ALA A 361 13.88 3.35 -5.61
CA ALA A 361 14.36 2.89 -4.30
C ALA A 361 15.49 3.78 -3.78
N ILE A 362 15.40 4.16 -2.51
CA ILE A 362 16.40 5.02 -1.85
C ILE A 362 17.33 4.15 -1.01
N LEU A 363 18.56 3.94 -1.50
CA LEU A 363 19.63 3.19 -0.81
C LEU A 363 20.83 4.11 -0.52
N ALA A 364 20.57 5.22 0.11
CA ALA A 364 21.55 6.21 0.50
C ALA A 364 21.42 6.54 1.99
N PRO A 365 22.51 6.97 2.66
CA PRO A 365 22.43 7.52 4.01
C PRO A 365 21.49 8.72 4.05
N PHE A 366 20.81 8.91 5.16
CA PHE A 366 19.89 10.00 5.33
C PHE A 366 20.64 11.30 5.63
N THR A 367 20.68 12.19 4.66
CA THR A 367 21.38 13.49 4.68
C THR A 367 20.49 14.55 4.01
N ALA A 368 20.87 15.82 4.03
CA ALA A 368 20.19 16.88 3.29
C ALA A 368 19.98 16.52 1.81
N ARG A 369 20.97 15.88 1.16
CA ARG A 369 20.89 15.45 -0.24
C ARG A 369 19.87 14.32 -0.45
N THR A 370 19.72 13.40 0.50
CA THR A 370 18.69 12.35 0.44
C THR A 370 17.30 12.95 0.64
N ILE A 371 17.14 13.90 1.55
CA ILE A 371 15.91 14.68 1.71
C ILE A 371 15.57 15.35 0.38
N ALA A 372 16.53 16.08 -0.20
CA ALA A 372 16.36 16.75 -1.50
C ALA A 372 15.94 15.79 -2.62
N CYS A 373 16.52 14.58 -2.68
CA CYS A 373 16.15 13.57 -3.67
C CYS A 373 14.70 13.08 -3.50
N ILE A 374 14.23 12.87 -2.26
CA ILE A 374 12.84 12.47 -1.99
C ILE A 374 11.87 13.60 -2.38
N TYR A 375 12.19 14.85 -2.05
CA TYR A 375 11.40 16.02 -2.45
C TYR A 375 11.38 16.21 -3.98
N ALA A 376 12.49 15.93 -4.66
CA ALA A 376 12.57 15.92 -6.12
C ALA A 376 11.67 14.84 -6.74
N CYS A 377 11.62 13.64 -6.13
CA CYS A 377 10.68 12.59 -6.52
C CYS A 377 9.23 13.07 -6.38
N TRP A 378 8.88 13.66 -5.25
CA TRP A 378 7.53 14.20 -5.01
C TRP A 378 7.16 15.30 -6.00
N ALA A 379 8.08 16.24 -6.26
CA ALA A 379 7.86 17.34 -7.23
C ALA A 379 7.66 16.83 -8.68
N GLN A 380 8.05 15.61 -8.99
CA GLN A 380 7.95 15.00 -10.32
C GLN A 380 6.85 13.92 -10.41
N GLY A 381 6.13 13.62 -9.30
CA GLY A 381 5.17 12.52 -9.24
C GLY A 381 5.81 11.13 -9.29
N VAL A 382 7.06 11.04 -8.88
CA VAL A 382 7.84 9.79 -8.75
C VAL A 382 7.64 9.22 -7.36
N THR A 383 7.51 7.91 -7.23
CA THR A 383 7.27 7.23 -5.95
C THR A 383 8.58 6.77 -5.30
N PRO A 384 9.11 7.43 -4.25
CA PRO A 384 10.21 6.89 -3.47
C PRO A 384 9.79 5.63 -2.72
N VAL A 385 10.64 4.59 -2.81
CA VAL A 385 10.53 3.35 -2.04
C VAL A 385 11.60 3.39 -0.96
N VAL A 386 11.15 3.45 0.29
CA VAL A 386 12.03 3.55 1.46
C VAL A 386 11.96 2.27 2.27
N ALA A 387 13.09 1.59 2.39
CA ALA A 387 13.22 0.39 3.22
C ALA A 387 14.08 0.72 4.45
N ASP A 388 13.53 0.45 5.63
CA ASP A 388 14.24 0.68 6.89
C ASP A 388 15.50 -0.19 6.98
N PRO A 389 16.69 0.36 7.26
CA PRO A 389 17.92 -0.42 7.44
C PRO A 389 17.83 -1.49 8.53
N GLY A 390 16.97 -1.29 9.54
CA GLY A 390 16.71 -2.24 10.62
C GLY A 390 15.99 -3.54 10.19
N LEU A 391 15.49 -3.61 8.94
CA LEU A 391 14.91 -4.83 8.37
C LEU A 391 15.91 -6.00 8.25
N GLY A 392 17.19 -5.69 8.21
CA GLY A 392 18.23 -6.63 7.87
C GLY A 392 18.25 -6.97 6.37
N LEU A 393 19.38 -7.51 5.91
CA LEU A 393 19.68 -7.66 4.49
C LEU A 393 18.66 -8.55 3.74
N ALA A 394 18.24 -9.66 4.34
CA ALA A 394 17.32 -10.60 3.70
C ALA A 394 15.93 -9.95 3.43
N ASN A 395 15.37 -9.27 4.44
CA ASN A 395 14.09 -8.60 4.31
C ASN A 395 14.18 -7.36 3.39
N MET A 396 15.28 -6.62 3.42
CA MET A 396 15.53 -5.50 2.49
C MET A 396 15.57 -5.99 1.03
N ARG A 397 16.30 -7.09 0.75
CA ARG A 397 16.32 -7.69 -0.59
C ARG A 397 14.93 -8.13 -1.05
N ARG A 398 14.16 -8.70 -0.12
CA ARG A 398 12.78 -9.10 -0.38
C ARG A 398 11.89 -7.88 -0.68
N ALA A 399 11.90 -6.86 0.17
CA ALA A 399 11.16 -5.61 0.01
C ALA A 399 11.42 -4.95 -1.35
N LEU A 400 12.70 -4.81 -1.73
CA LEU A 400 13.09 -4.22 -3.00
C LEU A 400 12.79 -5.10 -4.23
N ARG A 401 12.67 -6.41 -4.05
CA ARG A 401 12.20 -7.30 -5.10
C ARG A 401 10.68 -7.17 -5.28
N GLU A 402 9.94 -7.10 -4.19
CA GLU A 402 8.48 -6.99 -4.20
C GLU A 402 8.02 -5.62 -4.73
N SER A 403 8.67 -4.52 -4.32
CA SER A 403 8.34 -3.17 -4.78
C SER A 403 8.69 -2.89 -6.25
N ARG A 404 9.53 -3.73 -6.89
CA ARG A 404 9.93 -3.64 -8.31
C ARG A 404 10.33 -2.22 -8.73
N PRO A 405 11.28 -1.55 -8.07
CA PRO A 405 11.67 -0.21 -8.47
C PRO A 405 12.31 -0.24 -9.86
N ALA A 406 11.96 0.74 -10.70
CA ALA A 406 12.60 0.93 -12.01
C ALA A 406 14.02 1.49 -11.86
N PHE A 407 14.22 2.28 -10.81
CA PHE A 407 15.48 2.93 -10.50
C PHE A 407 15.87 2.73 -9.04
N VAL A 408 17.17 2.79 -8.76
CA VAL A 408 17.71 2.80 -7.40
C VAL A 408 18.74 3.90 -7.25
N VAL A 409 18.51 4.78 -6.29
CA VAL A 409 19.43 5.84 -5.90
C VAL A 409 20.42 5.28 -4.89
N THR A 410 21.72 5.46 -5.16
CA THR A 410 22.84 4.98 -4.34
C THR A 410 23.90 6.05 -4.20
N ILE A 411 24.80 5.88 -3.23
CA ILE A 411 26.11 6.53 -3.19
C ILE A 411 27.20 5.50 -3.56
N ARG A 412 28.44 5.95 -3.78
CA ARG A 412 29.55 5.05 -4.16
C ARG A 412 29.67 3.81 -3.28
N ALA A 413 29.60 3.99 -1.95
CA ALA A 413 29.70 2.88 -0.99
C ALA A 413 28.52 1.89 -1.09
N THR A 414 27.29 2.39 -1.08
CA THR A 414 26.08 1.54 -1.17
C THR A 414 25.91 0.93 -2.55
N ARG A 415 26.44 1.54 -3.62
CA ARG A 415 26.41 1.01 -4.99
C ARG A 415 27.19 -0.29 -5.12
N ILE A 416 28.38 -0.37 -4.53
CA ILE A 416 29.22 -1.57 -4.52
C ILE A 416 28.49 -2.67 -3.73
N ALA A 417 28.06 -2.35 -2.50
CA ALA A 417 27.32 -3.29 -1.66
C ALA A 417 26.04 -3.81 -2.36
N ALA A 418 25.26 -2.94 -2.97
CA ALA A 418 24.04 -3.31 -3.68
C ALA A 418 24.33 -4.23 -4.89
N ARG A 419 25.48 -4.03 -5.58
CA ARG A 419 25.89 -4.90 -6.68
C ARG A 419 26.29 -6.29 -6.20
N VAL A 420 27.18 -6.37 -5.21
CA VAL A 420 27.67 -7.63 -4.63
C VAL A 420 26.52 -8.43 -4.01
N LEU A 421 25.62 -7.76 -3.32
CA LEU A 421 24.49 -8.38 -2.63
C LEU A 421 23.26 -8.59 -3.52
N HIS A 422 23.33 -8.31 -4.82
CA HIS A 422 22.23 -8.45 -5.79
C HIS A 422 20.93 -7.74 -5.33
N ILE A 423 21.07 -6.56 -4.69
CA ILE A 423 19.93 -5.75 -4.26
C ILE A 423 19.42 -4.94 -5.45
N ALA A 424 18.11 -4.99 -5.73
CA ALA A 424 17.46 -4.30 -6.84
C ALA A 424 18.21 -4.46 -8.18
N HIS A 425 18.65 -5.68 -8.50
CA HIS A 425 19.56 -5.97 -9.63
C HIS A 425 18.99 -5.60 -11.01
N ARG A 426 17.66 -5.51 -11.14
CA ARG A 426 16.96 -5.12 -12.38
C ARG A 426 16.76 -3.60 -12.50
N ALA A 427 16.95 -2.84 -11.43
CA ALA A 427 16.76 -1.39 -11.43
C ALA A 427 17.99 -0.68 -12.02
N LYS A 428 17.75 0.38 -12.79
CA LYS A 428 18.82 1.28 -13.24
C LYS A 428 19.38 2.03 -12.03
N ARG A 429 20.72 2.07 -11.89
CA ARG A 429 21.37 2.74 -10.75
C ARG A 429 21.65 4.18 -11.05
N LEU A 430 21.25 5.05 -10.11
CA LEU A 430 21.51 6.49 -10.12
C LEU A 430 22.47 6.81 -8.98
N ASP A 431 23.52 7.55 -9.27
CA ASP A 431 24.54 7.95 -8.26
C ASP A 431 24.20 9.32 -7.69
N LEU A 432 23.74 9.35 -6.45
CA LEU A 432 23.39 10.59 -5.75
C LEU A 432 24.62 11.50 -5.51
N SER A 433 25.83 10.90 -5.46
CA SER A 433 27.09 11.65 -5.28
C SER A 433 27.59 12.30 -6.56
N ALA A 434 27.07 11.90 -7.72
CA ALA A 434 27.48 12.45 -9.03
C ALA A 434 26.62 13.65 -9.49
N ILE A 435 25.65 14.09 -8.68
CA ILE A 435 24.78 15.21 -9.03
C ILE A 435 25.55 16.52 -8.84
N THR A 436 26.05 17.07 -9.93
CA THR A 436 26.78 18.35 -9.98
C THR A 436 26.18 19.33 -10.99
N GLU A 437 25.20 18.88 -11.78
CA GLU A 437 24.61 19.71 -12.84
C GLU A 437 23.80 20.86 -12.27
N PRO A 438 23.86 22.05 -12.88
CA PRO A 438 22.92 23.13 -12.55
C PRO A 438 21.49 22.65 -12.86
N GLY A 439 20.61 22.76 -11.90
CA GLY A 439 19.19 22.48 -12.11
C GLY A 439 18.58 23.48 -13.11
N PRO A 440 17.40 23.20 -13.68
CA PRO A 440 16.70 24.11 -14.56
C PRO A 440 16.54 25.47 -13.89
N GLN A 441 16.83 26.57 -14.62
CA GLN A 441 16.84 27.93 -14.08
C GLN A 441 15.44 28.48 -13.76
N SER A 442 14.37 27.74 -14.04
CA SER A 442 13.00 28.21 -13.80
C SER A 442 12.31 27.42 -12.70
N PRO A 443 11.93 28.09 -11.59
CA PRO A 443 11.14 27.47 -10.52
C PRO A 443 9.67 27.21 -10.87
N SER A 444 9.22 27.66 -12.08
CA SER A 444 7.79 27.72 -12.40
C SER A 444 7.10 26.36 -12.61
N ASP A 445 7.85 25.26 -12.74
CA ASP A 445 7.31 23.95 -13.12
C ASP A 445 7.34 22.89 -12.00
N TRP A 446 7.07 23.30 -10.77
CA TRP A 446 6.69 22.32 -9.76
C TRP A 446 5.32 21.78 -10.16
N ASN A 447 5.29 20.54 -10.65
CA ASN A 447 4.06 19.92 -11.11
C ASN A 447 3.05 19.89 -9.96
N ASN A 448 1.84 20.33 -10.22
CA ASN A 448 0.74 20.16 -9.28
C ASN A 448 0.35 18.67 -9.28
N ILE A 449 0.93 17.90 -8.36
CA ILE A 449 0.71 16.47 -8.27
C ILE A 449 -0.64 16.22 -7.59
N ALA A 450 -1.49 15.46 -8.25
CA ALA A 450 -2.81 15.13 -7.73
C ALA A 450 -2.72 14.36 -6.40
N ASP A 451 -3.67 14.59 -5.50
CA ASP A 451 -3.75 13.95 -4.19
C ASP A 451 -3.78 12.43 -4.23
N SER A 452 -4.35 11.87 -5.30
CA SER A 452 -4.44 10.42 -5.53
C SER A 452 -3.13 9.77 -5.97
N HIS A 453 -2.12 10.54 -6.43
CA HIS A 453 -0.83 9.97 -6.83
C HIS A 453 -0.11 9.33 -5.63
N ILE A 454 0.53 8.18 -5.89
CA ILE A 454 1.33 7.48 -4.87
C ILE A 454 2.57 8.32 -4.55
N ALA A 455 2.70 8.71 -3.30
CA ALA A 455 3.79 9.54 -2.79
C ALA A 455 4.91 8.72 -2.13
N ALA A 456 4.61 7.54 -1.60
CA ALA A 456 5.62 6.71 -0.95
C ALA A 456 5.20 5.25 -0.84
N VAL A 457 6.20 4.34 -0.85
CA VAL A 457 6.07 2.97 -0.36
C VAL A 457 7.07 2.78 0.77
N LEU A 458 6.57 2.60 1.99
CA LEU A 458 7.37 2.51 3.21
C LEU A 458 7.44 1.06 3.69
N TYR A 459 8.64 0.46 3.68
CA TYR A 459 8.87 -0.87 4.20
C TYR A 459 9.40 -0.80 5.63
N THR A 460 8.64 -1.33 6.57
CA THR A 460 9.02 -1.42 7.99
C THR A 460 9.00 -2.86 8.47
N SER A 461 9.76 -3.15 9.53
CA SER A 461 9.71 -4.44 10.20
C SER A 461 8.38 -4.55 10.94
N GLY A 462 7.44 -5.34 10.43
CA GLY A 462 6.28 -5.75 11.21
C GLY A 462 6.70 -6.54 12.45
N ALA A 463 5.95 -6.40 13.55
CA ALA A 463 6.21 -7.15 14.79
C ALA A 463 6.08 -8.68 14.58
N THR A 464 5.34 -9.09 13.57
CA THR A 464 5.08 -10.50 13.24
C THR A 464 5.13 -10.71 11.73
N GLY A 465 6.22 -11.31 11.23
CA GLY A 465 6.30 -11.74 9.83
C GLY A 465 7.15 -10.86 8.91
N PRO A 466 7.16 -11.15 7.60
CA PRO A 466 7.98 -10.46 6.61
C PRO A 466 7.57 -9.00 6.46
N ALA A 467 8.55 -8.14 6.12
CA ALA A 467 8.35 -6.72 5.87
C ALA A 467 7.23 -6.47 4.86
N LYS A 468 6.43 -5.44 5.12
CA LYS A 468 5.30 -5.03 4.28
C LYS A 468 5.55 -3.62 3.75
N GLY A 469 5.31 -3.40 2.47
CA GLY A 469 5.34 -2.05 1.87
C GLY A 469 4.00 -1.35 2.09
N VAL A 470 3.98 -0.30 2.87
CA VAL A 470 2.78 0.51 3.11
C VAL A 470 2.75 1.64 2.10
N VAL A 471 1.64 1.79 1.39
CA VAL A 471 1.47 2.74 0.28
C VAL A 471 0.73 3.99 0.76
N TYR A 472 1.32 5.15 0.51
CA TYR A 472 0.72 6.46 0.78
C TYR A 472 0.56 7.29 -0.48
N THR A 473 -0.55 8.04 -0.58
CA THR A 473 -0.75 9.07 -1.59
C THR A 473 -0.25 10.44 -1.13
N HIS A 474 -0.11 11.38 -2.07
CA HIS A 474 0.24 12.77 -1.77
C HIS A 474 -0.80 13.43 -0.84
N GLY A 475 -2.10 13.20 -1.09
CA GLY A 475 -3.17 13.72 -0.24
C GLY A 475 -3.08 13.21 1.20
N GLN A 476 -2.79 11.92 1.39
CA GLN A 476 -2.61 11.32 2.73
C GLN A 476 -1.40 11.89 3.47
N LEU A 477 -0.24 12.06 2.79
CA LEU A 477 0.94 12.67 3.43
C LEU A 477 0.74 14.15 3.76
N ARG A 478 0.01 14.91 2.92
CA ARG A 478 -0.36 16.31 3.23
C ARG A 478 -1.29 16.39 4.43
N ALA A 479 -2.34 15.57 4.46
CA ALA A 479 -3.27 15.50 5.58
C ALA A 479 -2.55 15.16 6.89
N LEU A 480 -1.65 14.18 6.85
CA LEU A 480 -0.83 13.79 7.99
C LEU A 480 0.10 14.93 8.44
N ALA A 481 0.81 15.58 7.51
CA ALA A 481 1.69 16.71 7.83
C ALA A 481 0.92 17.86 8.50
N ALA A 482 -0.25 18.22 7.95
CA ALA A 482 -1.11 19.26 8.51
C ALA A 482 -1.66 18.90 9.90
N ALA A 483 -2.06 17.63 10.10
CA ALA A 483 -2.57 17.17 11.40
C ALA A 483 -1.48 17.23 12.48
N ILE A 484 -0.26 16.77 12.18
CA ILE A 484 0.88 16.84 13.11
C ILE A 484 1.22 18.30 13.42
N GLN A 485 1.30 19.14 12.39
CA GLN A 485 1.61 20.56 12.55
C GLN A 485 0.62 21.27 13.47
N SER A 486 -0.67 21.05 13.25
CA SER A 486 -1.75 21.60 14.06
C SER A 486 -1.72 21.07 15.50
N GLN A 487 -1.64 19.75 15.68
CA GLN A 487 -1.71 19.10 17.00
C GLN A 487 -0.58 19.55 17.93
N PHE A 488 0.64 19.68 17.41
CA PHE A 488 1.80 20.04 18.21
C PHE A 488 2.19 21.53 18.07
N SER A 489 1.32 22.34 17.45
CA SER A 489 1.51 23.78 17.25
C SER A 489 2.89 24.11 16.64
N ILE A 490 3.27 23.36 15.59
CA ILE A 490 4.57 23.51 14.94
C ILE A 490 4.56 24.75 14.05
N SER A 491 5.52 25.64 14.23
CA SER A 491 5.63 26.92 13.53
C SER A 491 7.03 27.14 12.94
N ASP A 492 7.17 28.16 12.11
CA ASP A 492 8.44 28.57 11.48
C ASP A 492 9.56 28.92 12.49
N ASN A 493 9.19 29.20 13.75
CA ASN A 493 10.14 29.51 14.82
C ASN A 493 10.73 28.27 15.51
N ASP A 494 10.24 27.08 15.13
CA ASP A 494 10.72 25.85 15.72
C ASP A 494 11.92 25.27 14.96
N GLY A 495 12.70 24.48 15.68
CA GLY A 495 13.70 23.58 15.13
C GLY A 495 13.43 22.16 15.64
N ILE A 496 13.63 21.17 14.79
CA ILE A 496 13.33 19.77 15.12
C ILE A 496 14.60 18.95 15.17
N ALA A 497 14.92 18.33 16.31
CA ALA A 497 15.90 17.25 16.34
C ALA A 497 15.20 15.91 16.05
N ALA A 498 15.49 15.32 14.88
CA ALA A 498 14.86 14.10 14.40
C ALA A 498 15.74 12.87 14.72
N ALA A 499 15.58 12.30 15.89
CA ALA A 499 16.24 11.05 16.25
C ALA A 499 15.52 9.81 15.68
N TYR A 500 14.37 10.02 15.02
CA TYR A 500 13.70 9.06 14.14
C TYR A 500 13.69 9.65 12.72
N ILE A 501 14.51 9.07 11.87
CA ILE A 501 14.86 9.61 10.56
C ILE A 501 13.66 9.95 9.65
N PRO A 502 12.63 9.10 9.50
CA PRO A 502 11.48 9.45 8.66
C PRO A 502 10.75 10.73 9.06
N PHE A 503 10.82 11.11 10.35
CA PHE A 503 10.21 12.35 10.84
C PHE A 503 10.92 13.60 10.33
N ALA A 504 12.21 13.51 9.99
CA ALA A 504 12.98 14.58 9.39
C ALA A 504 12.43 15.04 8.03
N LEU A 505 11.69 14.17 7.32
CA LEU A 505 11.08 14.52 6.04
C LEU A 505 9.95 15.56 6.18
N TYR A 506 9.32 15.67 7.34
CA TYR A 506 8.24 16.65 7.55
C TYR A 506 8.77 18.06 7.84
N GLY A 507 10.00 18.22 8.36
CA GLY A 507 10.55 19.54 8.67
C GLY A 507 10.46 20.52 7.50
N PRO A 508 11.01 20.21 6.32
CA PRO A 508 10.89 21.10 5.16
C PRO A 508 9.45 21.32 4.69
N ALA A 509 8.54 20.34 4.86
CA ALA A 509 7.11 20.48 4.54
C ALA A 509 6.41 21.48 5.46
N TRP A 510 6.89 21.66 6.69
CA TRP A 510 6.42 22.66 7.66
C TRP A 510 7.19 23.98 7.60
N GLY A 511 8.26 24.06 6.83
CA GLY A 511 9.17 25.22 6.81
C GLY A 511 10.06 25.31 8.06
N VAL A 512 10.30 24.19 8.74
CA VAL A 512 11.04 24.09 10.01
C VAL A 512 12.40 23.45 9.80
N ALA A 513 13.45 24.02 10.43
CA ALA A 513 14.80 23.49 10.35
C ALA A 513 14.94 22.12 11.02
N VAL A 514 15.73 21.23 10.43
CA VAL A 514 15.90 19.84 10.89
C VAL A 514 17.34 19.56 11.29
N GLY A 515 17.56 19.22 12.56
CA GLY A 515 18.81 18.68 13.08
C GLY A 515 18.82 17.15 12.98
N LEU A 516 19.77 16.59 12.25
CA LEU A 516 20.02 15.17 12.13
C LEU A 516 21.10 14.76 13.14
N PRO A 517 20.78 14.11 14.26
CA PRO A 517 21.78 13.70 15.23
C PRO A 517 22.67 12.60 14.67
N LYS A 518 23.91 12.54 15.15
CA LYS A 518 24.83 11.43 14.87
C LYS A 518 24.31 10.14 15.49
N ILE A 519 23.50 9.39 14.73
CA ILE A 519 22.86 8.15 15.18
C ILE A 519 23.28 6.98 14.29
N ASN A 520 23.50 5.83 14.90
CA ASN A 520 23.62 4.59 14.14
C ASN A 520 22.22 4.05 13.82
N VAL A 521 21.80 4.14 12.57
CA VAL A 521 20.47 3.72 12.13
C VAL A 521 20.16 2.22 12.37
N VAL A 522 21.21 1.39 12.52
CA VAL A 522 21.07 -0.04 12.86
C VAL A 522 20.97 -0.25 14.37
N ALA A 523 21.46 0.68 15.17
CA ALA A 523 21.46 0.65 16.62
C ALA A 523 21.07 2.01 17.21
N PRO A 524 19.83 2.49 16.97
CA PRO A 524 19.39 3.83 17.38
C PRO A 524 19.45 4.06 18.90
N GLY A 525 19.33 3.02 19.70
CA GLY A 525 19.46 3.08 21.16
C GLY A 525 20.83 3.56 21.67
N LYS A 526 21.82 3.81 20.80
CA LYS A 526 23.15 4.33 21.17
C LYS A 526 23.27 5.85 21.02
N LEU A 527 22.18 6.59 20.80
CA LEU A 527 22.19 8.05 20.79
C LEU A 527 22.68 8.59 22.14
N SER A 528 23.76 9.40 22.16
CA SER A 528 24.23 10.07 23.37
C SER A 528 23.60 11.44 23.55
N SER A 529 23.61 11.95 24.78
CA SER A 529 23.18 13.32 25.10
C SER A 529 23.95 14.39 24.32
N GLN A 530 25.26 14.22 24.15
CA GLN A 530 26.09 15.12 23.33
C GLN A 530 25.64 15.18 21.86
N HIS A 531 25.39 14.03 21.23
CA HIS A 531 24.94 13.99 19.84
C HIS A 531 23.54 14.61 19.66
N LEU A 532 22.68 14.47 20.65
CA LEU A 532 21.39 15.15 20.66
C LEU A 532 21.56 16.67 20.79
N ARG A 533 22.44 17.12 21.71
CA ARG A 533 22.75 18.54 21.92
C ARG A 533 23.25 19.20 20.64
N GLU A 534 24.22 18.58 19.97
CA GLU A 534 24.77 19.09 18.69
C GLU A 534 23.67 19.23 17.61
N ALA A 535 22.69 18.31 17.59
CA ALA A 535 21.59 18.40 16.64
C ALA A 535 20.58 19.50 17.00
N LEU A 536 20.28 19.70 18.30
CA LEU A 536 19.39 20.76 18.78
C LEU A 536 20.01 22.15 18.56
N GLU A 537 21.27 22.34 18.97
CA GLU A 537 21.98 23.61 18.82
C GLU A 537 22.09 24.05 17.35
N GLY A 538 22.35 23.10 16.44
CA GLY A 538 22.52 23.41 15.02
C GLY A 538 21.26 23.95 14.31
N VAL A 539 20.08 23.84 14.94
CA VAL A 539 18.79 24.29 14.38
C VAL A 539 17.95 25.13 15.37
N ASN A 540 18.52 25.57 16.50
CA ASN A 540 17.78 26.19 17.60
C ASN A 540 16.58 25.31 18.00
N GLY A 541 16.82 24.02 18.21
CA GLY A 541 15.83 22.96 18.32
C GLY A 541 14.92 23.11 19.54
N THR A 542 13.62 23.23 19.29
CA THR A 542 12.55 23.33 20.30
C THR A 542 11.70 22.05 20.36
N ILE A 543 11.84 21.15 19.39
CA ILE A 543 11.08 19.92 19.27
C ILE A 543 12.04 18.73 19.14
N LEU A 544 11.76 17.67 19.90
CA LEU A 544 12.47 16.39 19.80
C LEU A 544 11.48 15.28 19.41
N PHE A 545 11.81 14.50 18.37
CA PHE A 545 11.14 13.24 18.10
C PHE A 545 12.15 12.08 18.24
N ALA A 546 11.88 11.16 19.18
CA ALA A 546 12.73 10.01 19.42
C ALA A 546 11.95 8.78 19.90
N ALA A 547 12.41 7.59 19.52
CA ALA A 547 11.89 6.35 20.12
C ALA A 547 12.33 6.19 21.59
N PRO A 548 11.66 5.35 22.41
CA PRO A 548 11.99 5.19 23.83
C PRO A 548 13.42 4.73 24.10
N ALA A 549 13.99 3.87 23.24
CA ALA A 549 15.36 3.34 23.46
C ALA A 549 16.47 4.42 23.30
N PRO A 550 16.48 5.27 22.26
CA PRO A 550 17.34 6.44 22.22
C PRO A 550 17.19 7.37 23.42
N LEU A 551 15.95 7.68 23.84
CA LEU A 551 15.70 8.54 24.99
C LEU A 551 16.31 7.97 26.27
N ARG A 552 16.11 6.68 26.59
CA ARG A 552 16.74 6.03 27.74
C ARG A 552 18.26 6.18 27.77
N ASN A 553 18.91 6.13 26.61
CA ASN A 553 20.36 6.27 26.58
C ASN A 553 20.80 7.73 26.77
N VAL A 554 20.06 8.70 26.21
CA VAL A 554 20.28 10.14 26.44
C VAL A 554 20.14 10.46 27.94
N MET A 555 19.12 9.92 28.62
CA MET A 555 18.90 10.16 30.07
C MET A 555 20.06 9.70 30.94
N LYS A 556 20.81 8.66 30.55
CA LYS A 556 22.00 8.19 31.29
C LYS A 556 23.12 9.25 31.39
N GLY A 557 23.14 10.23 30.49
CA GLY A 557 24.11 11.33 30.52
C GLY A 557 23.86 12.37 31.60
N GLY A 558 22.67 12.38 32.23
CA GLY A 558 22.31 13.32 33.31
C GLY A 558 22.23 14.79 32.85
N GLU A 559 22.22 15.04 31.54
CA GLU A 559 22.16 16.39 30.98
C GLU A 559 20.73 16.91 30.93
N THR A 560 20.61 18.26 30.96
CA THR A 560 19.35 18.97 30.76
C THR A 560 19.34 19.73 29.42
N PHE A 561 18.15 19.84 28.83
CA PHE A 561 17.91 20.46 27.51
C PHE A 561 16.82 21.55 27.66
N PRO A 562 17.17 22.69 28.27
CA PRO A 562 16.23 23.80 28.37
C PRO A 562 15.92 24.36 26.98
N GLY A 563 14.72 24.93 26.81
CA GLY A 563 14.26 25.47 25.54
C GLY A 563 13.62 24.46 24.60
N VAL A 564 13.72 23.16 24.87
CA VAL A 564 12.91 22.15 24.17
C VAL A 564 11.51 22.20 24.75
N ARG A 565 10.51 22.63 23.96
CA ARG A 565 9.12 22.79 24.39
C ARG A 565 8.25 21.55 24.16
N CYS A 566 8.71 20.63 23.30
CA CYS A 566 7.93 19.45 22.92
C CYS A 566 8.84 18.22 22.74
N VAL A 567 8.56 17.16 23.46
CA VAL A 567 9.19 15.84 23.26
C VAL A 567 8.13 14.83 22.87
N MET A 568 8.27 14.27 21.67
CA MET A 568 7.41 13.19 21.16
C MET A 568 8.18 11.87 21.18
N SER A 569 7.59 10.84 21.79
CA SER A 569 8.17 9.50 21.83
C SER A 569 7.15 8.45 21.37
N ALA A 570 7.46 7.76 20.28
CA ALA A 570 6.58 6.78 19.67
C ALA A 570 7.34 5.53 19.18
N GLY A 571 6.58 4.54 18.69
CA GLY A 571 7.09 3.29 18.14
C GLY A 571 7.17 2.14 19.12
N ALA A 572 7.11 2.39 20.43
CA ALA A 572 6.98 1.40 21.49
C ALA A 572 6.36 2.05 22.73
N PRO A 573 5.81 1.27 23.67
CA PRO A 573 5.29 1.80 24.94
C PRO A 573 6.39 2.56 25.72
N VAL A 574 6.02 3.72 26.26
CA VAL A 574 6.89 4.54 27.11
C VAL A 574 6.54 4.27 28.57
N SER A 575 7.49 3.81 29.39
CA SER A 575 7.25 3.57 30.80
C SER A 575 7.18 4.88 31.60
N ASP A 576 6.46 4.88 32.72
CA ASP A 576 6.35 6.05 33.59
C ASP A 576 7.69 6.48 34.20
N VAL A 577 8.60 5.50 34.40
CA VAL A 577 9.98 5.79 34.84
C VAL A 577 10.68 6.64 33.77
N LEU A 578 10.60 6.24 32.50
CA LEU A 578 11.23 6.99 31.40
C LEU A 578 10.59 8.39 31.25
N LEU A 579 9.28 8.50 31.40
CA LEU A 579 8.60 9.81 31.34
C LEU A 579 9.08 10.76 32.43
N ARG A 580 9.25 10.27 33.67
CA ARG A 580 9.81 11.06 34.79
C ARG A 580 11.25 11.47 34.52
N ASP A 581 12.07 10.59 33.95
CA ASP A 581 13.46 10.91 33.59
C ASP A 581 13.51 11.95 32.47
N VAL A 582 12.66 11.82 31.44
CA VAL A 582 12.53 12.81 30.35
C VAL A 582 12.07 14.14 30.90
N ALA A 583 11.07 14.19 31.80
CA ALA A 583 10.58 15.43 32.40
C ALA A 583 11.69 16.17 33.17
N ARG A 584 12.60 15.44 33.84
CA ARG A 584 13.76 16.05 34.52
C ARG A 584 14.79 16.63 33.56
N SER A 585 15.02 15.95 32.45
CA SER A 585 16.01 16.37 31.45
C SER A 585 15.48 17.42 30.48
N PHE A 586 14.17 17.50 30.29
CA PHE A 586 13.50 18.49 29.44
C PHE A 586 12.46 19.26 30.26
N PRO A 587 12.91 20.19 31.14
CA PRO A 587 12.03 20.84 32.13
C PRO A 587 10.91 21.69 31.53
N ASP A 588 11.12 22.23 30.31
CA ASP A 588 10.18 23.12 29.63
C ASP A 588 9.26 22.37 28.66
N ALA A 589 9.42 21.04 28.50
CA ALA A 589 8.77 20.29 27.45
C ALA A 589 7.42 19.71 27.86
N ALA A 590 6.43 19.86 27.01
CA ALA A 590 5.27 18.98 26.98
C ALA A 590 5.67 17.63 26.41
N LEU A 591 5.27 16.54 27.10
CA LEU A 591 5.64 15.18 26.74
C LEU A 591 4.47 14.46 26.10
N PHE A 592 4.69 13.91 24.91
CA PHE A 592 3.68 13.20 24.15
C PHE A 592 4.15 11.78 23.81
N SER A 593 3.26 10.81 23.94
CA SER A 593 3.48 9.42 23.54
C SER A 593 2.39 8.95 22.57
N PRO A 594 2.35 9.50 21.33
CA PRO A 594 1.29 9.21 20.38
C PRO A 594 1.29 7.74 19.95
N TYR A 595 0.10 7.17 19.84
CA TYR A 595 -0.11 5.85 19.25
C TYR A 595 -0.24 5.99 17.73
N GLY A 596 0.31 5.00 17.04
CA GLY A 596 0.23 4.90 15.59
C GLY A 596 1.00 3.70 15.06
N MET A 597 0.84 3.46 13.79
CA MET A 597 1.49 2.38 13.06
C MET A 597 1.90 2.88 11.67
N THR A 598 2.67 2.09 10.93
CA THR A 598 3.10 2.49 9.58
C THR A 598 1.90 2.71 8.66
N GLU A 599 0.82 1.99 8.87
CA GLU A 599 -0.42 2.09 8.11
C GLU A 599 -1.22 3.37 8.40
N MET A 600 -0.99 3.97 9.58
CA MET A 600 -1.56 5.25 10.02
C MET A 600 -0.63 5.84 11.08
N LEU A 601 0.29 6.73 10.68
CA LEU A 601 1.46 7.10 11.48
C LEU A 601 1.14 7.77 12.80
N ILE A 602 0.11 8.60 12.89
CA ILE A 602 -0.41 9.14 14.16
C ILE A 602 -1.91 8.91 14.21
N VAL A 603 -2.36 8.25 15.27
CA VAL A 603 -3.77 7.97 15.57
C VAL A 603 -4.25 8.84 16.72
N THR A 604 -3.42 8.97 17.78
CA THR A 604 -3.78 9.71 19.01
C THR A 604 -2.81 10.83 19.31
N ASP A 605 -3.25 11.80 20.14
CA ASP A 605 -2.45 12.94 20.60
C ASP A 605 -1.29 12.54 21.53
N GLY A 606 -1.36 11.36 22.12
CA GLY A 606 -0.33 10.87 23.06
C GLY A 606 -0.33 11.57 24.42
N ILE A 607 -1.36 12.33 24.74
CA ILE A 607 -1.52 12.94 26.07
C ILE A 607 -1.93 11.84 27.04
N ARG A 608 -1.09 11.56 28.02
CA ARG A 608 -1.37 10.57 29.04
C ARG A 608 -2.08 11.21 30.23
N GLY A 609 -3.28 10.71 30.55
CA GLY A 609 -3.93 10.95 31.84
C GLY A 609 -3.22 10.18 32.99
N ASP A 610 -3.74 10.30 34.21
CA ASP A 610 -3.28 9.48 35.36
C ASP A 610 -3.62 8.01 35.06
N ALA A 611 -2.60 7.18 34.89
CA ALA A 611 -2.72 5.78 34.49
C ALA A 611 -2.83 4.81 35.67
N ARG A 612 -2.85 5.34 36.92
CA ARG A 612 -2.89 4.48 38.12
C ARG A 612 -4.22 3.75 38.21
N GLY A 613 -4.15 2.43 38.34
CA GLY A 613 -5.32 1.57 38.43
C GLY A 613 -6.13 1.40 37.14
N VAL A 614 -5.62 1.87 35.99
CA VAL A 614 -6.29 1.73 34.71
C VAL A 614 -5.70 0.55 33.95
N ARG A 615 -6.58 -0.28 33.38
CA ARG A 615 -6.20 -1.44 32.57
C ARG A 615 -5.65 -1.01 31.21
N GLY A 616 -4.41 -1.41 30.89
CA GLY A 616 -3.75 -1.11 29.63
C GLY A 616 -2.95 0.20 29.64
N VAL A 617 -2.20 0.44 28.56
CA VAL A 617 -1.39 1.64 28.39
C VAL A 617 -2.25 2.75 27.80
N PRO A 618 -2.49 3.87 28.50
CA PRO A 618 -3.17 5.02 27.91
C PRO A 618 -2.31 5.63 26.82
N VAL A 619 -2.90 5.90 25.67
CA VAL A 619 -2.21 6.48 24.51
C VAL A 619 -2.83 7.80 24.05
N GLY A 620 -3.74 8.36 24.81
CA GLY A 620 -4.40 9.64 24.54
C GLY A 620 -5.70 9.49 23.75
N HIS A 621 -6.15 10.61 23.16
CA HIS A 621 -7.39 10.70 22.40
C HIS A 621 -7.11 10.67 20.89
N PRO A 622 -8.05 10.18 20.08
CA PRO A 622 -7.92 10.24 18.63
C PRO A 622 -7.75 11.68 18.15
N LEU A 623 -6.87 11.89 17.17
CA LEU A 623 -6.69 13.20 16.52
C LEU A 623 -7.97 13.64 15.77
N PRO A 624 -8.17 14.94 15.53
CA PRO A 624 -9.30 15.44 14.75
C PRO A 624 -9.42 14.72 13.39
N GLY A 625 -10.59 14.18 13.10
CA GLY A 625 -10.87 13.40 11.89
C GLY A 625 -10.46 11.93 11.94
N VAL A 626 -9.80 11.50 13.01
CA VAL A 626 -9.47 10.09 13.28
C VAL A 626 -10.55 9.47 14.16
N GLU A 627 -10.94 8.26 13.85
CA GLU A 627 -11.83 7.45 14.67
C GLU A 627 -11.14 6.16 15.07
N VAL A 628 -11.38 5.75 16.33
CA VAL A 628 -10.93 4.45 16.87
C VAL A 628 -12.16 3.71 17.37
N MET A 629 -12.33 2.49 16.91
CA MET A 629 -13.40 1.59 17.36
C MET A 629 -12.81 0.26 17.84
N VAL A 630 -13.56 -0.40 18.71
CA VAL A 630 -13.20 -1.72 19.25
C VAL A 630 -14.21 -2.74 18.77
N PHE A 631 -13.72 -3.80 18.15
CA PHE A 631 -14.55 -4.90 17.67
C PHE A 631 -14.23 -6.21 18.41
N PRO A 632 -15.16 -7.17 18.41
CA PRO A 632 -14.92 -8.47 19.03
C PRO A 632 -13.69 -9.16 18.47
N PHE A 633 -12.98 -9.90 19.31
CA PHE A 633 -11.81 -10.68 18.89
C PHE A 633 -12.12 -11.65 17.76
N GLY A 634 -11.30 -11.62 16.71
CA GLY A 634 -11.42 -12.53 15.59
C GLY A 634 -12.66 -12.30 14.72
N CYS A 635 -13.26 -11.10 14.79
CA CYS A 635 -14.38 -10.73 13.93
C CYS A 635 -13.97 -10.83 12.46
N VAL A 636 -14.88 -11.31 11.63
CA VAL A 636 -14.76 -11.33 10.17
C VAL A 636 -15.64 -10.21 9.63
N ALA A 637 -15.23 -9.57 8.54
CA ALA A 637 -16.08 -8.60 7.85
C ALA A 637 -17.40 -9.28 7.45
N SER A 638 -18.49 -8.89 8.08
CA SER A 638 -19.86 -9.36 7.83
C SER A 638 -20.83 -8.20 8.02
N ASP A 639 -22.03 -8.35 7.52
CA ASP A 639 -23.10 -7.35 7.68
C ASP A 639 -23.53 -7.18 9.15
N ASP A 640 -23.24 -8.16 10.02
CA ASP A 640 -23.51 -8.17 11.45
C ASP A 640 -22.35 -7.62 12.31
N LEU A 641 -21.33 -7.05 11.70
CA LEU A 641 -20.18 -6.50 12.43
C LEU A 641 -20.64 -5.29 13.27
N ALA A 642 -20.52 -5.38 14.59
CA ALA A 642 -20.84 -4.29 15.51
C ALA A 642 -19.67 -4.06 16.49
N PRO A 643 -19.37 -2.80 16.85
CA PRO A 643 -18.38 -2.50 17.87
C PRO A 643 -18.85 -2.95 19.25
N VAL A 644 -17.89 -3.24 20.12
CA VAL A 644 -18.19 -3.55 21.54
C VAL A 644 -18.52 -2.26 22.32
N PRO A 645 -19.22 -2.34 23.45
CA PRO A 645 -19.47 -1.18 24.32
C PRO A 645 -18.17 -0.54 24.83
N ALA A 646 -18.25 0.76 25.21
CA ALA A 646 -17.13 1.48 25.80
C ALA A 646 -16.58 0.73 27.06
N GLY A 647 -15.27 0.71 27.21
CA GLY A 647 -14.55 0.01 28.27
C GLY A 647 -14.43 -1.52 28.11
N VAL A 648 -15.06 -2.09 27.09
CA VAL A 648 -14.92 -3.53 26.78
C VAL A 648 -13.71 -3.74 25.89
N THR A 649 -12.86 -4.72 26.26
CA THR A 649 -11.65 -5.08 25.48
C THR A 649 -12.01 -5.85 24.24
N GLY A 650 -11.37 -5.47 23.12
CA GLY A 650 -11.46 -6.15 21.84
C GLY A 650 -10.30 -5.77 20.93
N GLU A 651 -10.44 -6.00 19.64
CA GLU A 651 -9.47 -5.60 18.62
C GLU A 651 -9.69 -4.14 18.23
N LEU A 652 -8.61 -3.33 18.20
CA LEU A 652 -8.64 -1.92 17.84
C LEU A 652 -8.64 -1.75 16.32
N PHE A 653 -9.58 -0.94 15.82
CA PHE A 653 -9.69 -0.54 14.43
C PHE A 653 -9.58 0.97 14.32
N VAL A 654 -8.95 1.46 13.26
CA VAL A 654 -8.73 2.89 13.04
C VAL A 654 -9.18 3.32 11.64
N ALA A 655 -9.73 4.52 11.55
CA ALA A 655 -10.08 5.18 10.30
C ALA A 655 -9.72 6.66 10.36
N GLY A 656 -9.36 7.27 9.21
CA GLY A 656 -9.04 8.70 9.16
C GLY A 656 -8.46 9.13 7.82
N PRO A 657 -8.27 10.44 7.62
CA PRO A 657 -7.90 11.03 6.32
C PRO A 657 -6.52 10.60 5.80
N TRP A 658 -5.61 10.20 6.69
CA TRP A 658 -4.26 9.73 6.32
C TRP A 658 -4.07 8.23 6.54
N LEU A 659 -5.15 7.47 6.63
CA LEU A 659 -5.06 6.02 6.57
C LEU A 659 -4.45 5.63 5.21
N SER A 660 -3.36 4.83 5.22
CA SER A 660 -2.66 4.42 4.00
C SER A 660 -3.58 3.72 3.01
N VAL A 661 -3.20 3.70 1.73
CA VAL A 661 -3.94 2.94 0.69
C VAL A 661 -4.00 1.45 1.03
N GLY A 662 -2.94 0.92 1.64
CA GLY A 662 -2.81 -0.48 2.02
C GLY A 662 -1.39 -0.99 1.83
N TYR A 663 -1.26 -2.31 1.73
CA TYR A 663 0.03 -2.97 1.51
C TYR A 663 0.31 -3.16 0.02
N ASP A 664 1.51 -2.79 -0.41
CA ASP A 664 1.97 -2.95 -1.78
C ASP A 664 1.99 -4.43 -2.17
N GLN A 665 1.30 -4.79 -3.26
CA GLN A 665 1.24 -6.14 -3.83
C GLN A 665 0.76 -7.27 -2.87
N HIS A 666 0.21 -6.95 -1.70
CA HIS A 666 -0.27 -7.91 -0.71
C HIS A 666 -1.79 -7.85 -0.54
N TRP A 667 -2.54 -8.05 -1.62
CA TRP A 667 -3.99 -7.91 -1.64
C TRP A 667 -4.74 -8.79 -0.62
N LEU A 668 -4.30 -10.05 -0.37
CA LEU A 668 -4.89 -10.90 0.68
C LEU A 668 -4.77 -10.24 2.05
N ARG A 669 -3.61 -9.66 2.35
CA ARG A 669 -3.41 -8.92 3.60
C ARG A 669 -4.22 -7.63 3.63
N ASN A 670 -4.37 -6.95 2.51
CA ASN A 670 -5.25 -5.77 2.41
C ASN A 670 -6.68 -6.16 2.74
N ARG A 671 -7.21 -7.22 2.14
CA ARG A 671 -8.53 -7.76 2.46
C ARG A 671 -8.69 -8.08 3.95
N ASP A 672 -7.70 -8.74 4.54
CA ASP A 672 -7.77 -9.17 5.96
C ASP A 672 -7.54 -7.99 6.92
N ALA A 673 -6.80 -6.95 6.49
CA ALA A 673 -6.48 -5.77 7.28
C ALA A 673 -7.47 -4.60 7.09
N ARG A 674 -8.36 -4.68 6.11
CA ARG A 674 -9.34 -3.63 5.80
C ARG A 674 -10.77 -4.15 5.98
N VAL A 675 -11.60 -3.37 6.64
CA VAL A 675 -13.00 -3.66 6.88
C VAL A 675 -13.82 -2.43 6.52
N HIS A 676 -14.94 -2.62 5.84
CA HIS A 676 -15.92 -1.56 5.60
C HIS A 676 -17.02 -1.64 6.65
N TYR A 677 -17.17 -0.56 7.41
CA TYR A 677 -18.21 -0.44 8.43
C TYR A 677 -18.72 1.00 8.48
N ALA A 678 -20.04 1.17 8.61
CA ALA A 678 -20.72 2.47 8.68
C ALA A 678 -20.31 3.43 7.53
N GLY A 679 -20.17 2.91 6.29
CA GLY A 679 -19.81 3.70 5.11
C GLY A 679 -18.36 4.15 5.02
N ARG A 680 -17.47 3.63 5.88
CA ARG A 680 -16.04 3.96 5.92
C ARG A 680 -15.16 2.72 5.85
N GLU A 681 -13.93 2.91 5.36
CA GLU A 681 -12.87 1.91 5.44
C GLU A 681 -12.14 2.02 6.78
N TRP A 682 -11.97 0.89 7.45
CA TRP A 682 -11.27 0.73 8.73
C TRP A 682 -10.08 -0.18 8.59
N HIS A 683 -9.00 0.16 9.27
CA HIS A 683 -7.81 -0.69 9.35
C HIS A 683 -7.80 -1.48 10.66
N ARG A 684 -7.63 -2.79 10.55
CA ARG A 684 -7.37 -3.69 11.68
C ARG A 684 -5.93 -3.51 12.13
N THR A 685 -5.72 -2.90 13.28
CA THR A 685 -4.36 -2.61 13.77
C THR A 685 -3.59 -3.86 14.19
N GLY A 686 -4.32 -4.92 14.55
CA GLY A 686 -3.78 -6.10 15.22
C GLY A 686 -3.39 -5.82 16.67
N ASP A 687 -3.68 -4.64 17.21
CA ASP A 687 -3.59 -4.32 18.62
C ASP A 687 -4.94 -4.59 19.30
N VAL A 688 -4.88 -4.89 20.58
CA VAL A 688 -6.06 -5.13 21.42
C VAL A 688 -6.10 -4.11 22.55
N GLY A 689 -7.30 -3.73 22.94
CA GLY A 689 -7.51 -2.70 23.95
C GLY A 689 -8.96 -2.29 24.08
N HIS A 690 -9.20 -1.16 24.69
CA HIS A 690 -10.53 -0.58 24.85
C HIS A 690 -10.51 0.94 24.64
N VAL A 691 -11.68 1.51 24.40
CA VAL A 691 -11.92 2.96 24.34
C VAL A 691 -12.93 3.30 25.42
N GLN A 692 -12.62 4.28 26.28
CA GLN A 692 -13.51 4.79 27.30
C GLN A 692 -13.40 6.32 27.34
N ASP A 693 -12.52 6.86 28.17
CA ASP A 693 -12.10 8.26 28.12
C ASP A 693 -10.65 8.27 27.59
N GLY A 694 -10.53 8.17 26.25
CA GLY A 694 -9.27 7.91 25.55
C GLY A 694 -9.10 6.46 25.10
N VAL A 695 -7.98 6.21 24.45
CA VAL A 695 -7.60 4.90 23.89
C VAL A 695 -6.60 4.20 24.82
N PHE A 696 -6.85 2.93 25.13
CA PHE A 696 -6.01 2.09 25.98
C PHE A 696 -5.56 0.86 25.19
N VAL A 697 -4.24 0.62 25.12
CA VAL A 697 -3.66 -0.53 24.44
C VAL A 697 -3.25 -1.60 25.46
N GLU A 698 -3.81 -2.80 25.32
CA GLU A 698 -3.59 -3.94 26.21
C GLU A 698 -2.70 -5.03 25.62
N GLY A 699 -2.23 -4.87 24.37
CA GLY A 699 -1.32 -5.79 23.72
C GLY A 699 -1.58 -5.98 22.23
N ARG A 700 -1.16 -7.12 21.72
CA ARG A 700 -1.37 -7.56 20.34
C ARG A 700 -2.33 -8.74 20.30
N ILE A 701 -3.18 -8.82 19.25
CA ILE A 701 -4.08 -9.97 19.06
C ILE A 701 -3.33 -11.32 19.03
N ALA A 702 -2.12 -11.32 18.43
CA ALA A 702 -1.26 -12.50 18.39
C ALA A 702 -0.69 -12.93 19.76
N HIS A 703 -0.82 -12.09 20.78
CA HIS A 703 -0.33 -12.34 22.14
C HIS A 703 -1.45 -12.51 23.17
N VAL A 704 -2.70 -12.46 22.71
CA VAL A 704 -3.85 -12.81 23.58
C VAL A 704 -3.75 -14.28 23.95
N ILE A 705 -3.92 -14.55 25.24
CA ILE A 705 -3.77 -15.88 25.84
C ILE A 705 -5.18 -16.44 26.07
N ASP A 706 -5.47 -17.61 25.55
CA ASP A 706 -6.77 -18.26 25.73
C ASP A 706 -6.63 -19.36 26.78
N VAL A 707 -7.17 -19.11 27.97
CA VAL A 707 -7.20 -20.09 29.06
C VAL A 707 -8.62 -20.59 29.22
N ALA A 708 -8.89 -21.82 28.78
CA ALA A 708 -10.20 -22.46 28.87
C ALA A 708 -11.36 -21.58 28.31
N GLY A 709 -11.15 -20.89 27.19
CA GLY A 709 -12.13 -20.00 26.57
C GLY A 709 -12.15 -18.57 27.11
N THR A 710 -11.36 -18.28 28.15
CA THR A 710 -11.18 -16.91 28.65
C THR A 710 -10.00 -16.26 27.96
N ARG A 711 -10.25 -15.18 27.22
CA ARG A 711 -9.20 -14.41 26.51
C ARG A 711 -8.60 -13.36 27.42
N ILE A 712 -7.30 -13.44 27.60
CA ILE A 712 -6.51 -12.63 28.53
C ILE A 712 -5.51 -11.80 27.75
N THR A 713 -5.49 -10.49 28.00
CA THR A 713 -4.51 -9.57 27.44
C THR A 713 -3.29 -9.47 28.36
N PRO A 714 -2.05 -9.51 27.83
CA PRO A 714 -0.85 -9.62 28.68
C PRO A 714 -0.54 -8.35 29.47
N VAL A 715 -0.72 -7.17 28.88
CA VAL A 715 -0.24 -5.89 29.43
C VAL A 715 -0.87 -5.54 30.78
N PRO A 716 -2.18 -5.68 31.01
CA PRO A 716 -2.77 -5.40 32.33
C PRO A 716 -2.20 -6.24 33.46
N ILE A 717 -1.89 -7.51 33.17
CA ILE A 717 -1.25 -8.39 34.17
C ILE A 717 0.18 -7.92 34.46
N GLU A 718 0.93 -7.60 33.41
CA GLU A 718 2.30 -7.11 33.53
C GLU A 718 2.37 -5.84 34.37
N GLN A 719 1.47 -4.87 34.10
CA GLN A 719 1.36 -3.63 34.87
C GLN A 719 1.09 -3.89 36.36
N SER A 720 0.07 -4.70 36.68
CA SER A 720 -0.27 -5.00 38.08
C SER A 720 0.84 -5.75 38.80
N VAL A 721 1.52 -6.68 38.13
CA VAL A 721 2.64 -7.42 38.70
C VAL A 721 3.85 -6.50 38.94
N GLU A 722 4.14 -5.55 38.07
CA GLU A 722 5.20 -4.54 38.24
C GLU A 722 4.88 -3.56 39.39
N GLU A 723 3.60 -3.26 39.63
CA GLU A 723 3.14 -2.48 40.79
C GLU A 723 3.30 -3.26 42.11
N MET A 724 3.01 -4.58 42.09
CA MET A 724 3.18 -5.45 43.24
C MET A 724 4.66 -5.64 43.64
N PHE A 725 5.55 -5.66 42.64
CA PHE A 725 6.99 -5.92 42.84
C PHE A 725 7.86 -4.79 42.26
N PRO A 726 8.01 -3.64 42.93
CA PRO A 726 8.80 -2.52 42.43
C PRO A 726 10.24 -2.93 42.08
N GLY A 727 10.69 -2.57 40.89
CA GLY A 727 12.02 -2.90 40.34
C GLY A 727 12.10 -4.21 39.56
N VAL A 728 11.01 -4.94 39.45
CA VAL A 728 10.87 -6.12 38.59
C VAL A 728 10.18 -5.72 37.31
N THR A 729 10.63 -6.22 36.16
CA THR A 729 9.88 -6.14 34.88
C THR A 729 9.14 -7.48 34.72
N ALA A 730 7.86 -7.39 34.34
CA ALA A 730 7.03 -8.57 34.14
C ALA A 730 6.69 -8.81 32.65
N ALA A 731 6.47 -10.07 32.30
CA ALA A 731 5.92 -10.46 31.01
C ALA A 731 4.95 -11.62 31.17
N ALA A 732 3.73 -11.49 30.62
CA ALA A 732 2.74 -12.54 30.58
C ALA A 732 2.74 -13.24 29.21
N VAL A 733 2.81 -14.59 29.22
CA VAL A 733 2.86 -15.42 28.01
C VAL A 733 1.95 -16.64 28.13
N GLY A 734 1.38 -17.03 26.98
CA GLY A 734 0.69 -18.32 26.86
C GLY A 734 1.70 -19.43 26.56
N VAL A 735 1.63 -20.51 27.34
CA VAL A 735 2.45 -21.72 27.14
C VAL A 735 1.51 -22.90 26.95
N THR A 736 1.74 -23.72 25.94
CA THR A 736 0.94 -24.91 25.73
C THR A 736 1.49 -26.05 26.58
N ILE A 737 0.68 -26.53 27.53
CA ILE A 737 0.95 -27.68 28.38
C ILE A 737 -0.18 -28.69 28.15
N ASP A 738 0.15 -29.93 27.87
CA ASP A 738 -0.80 -31.02 27.59
C ASP A 738 -1.91 -30.65 26.56
N GLY A 739 -1.53 -29.85 25.54
CA GLY A 739 -2.45 -29.43 24.49
C GLY A 739 -3.37 -28.26 24.87
N GLN A 740 -3.31 -27.76 26.10
CA GLN A 740 -4.06 -26.57 26.56
C GLN A 740 -3.14 -25.39 26.80
N GLN A 741 -3.62 -24.18 26.47
CA GLN A 741 -2.89 -22.95 26.71
C GLN A 741 -3.01 -22.57 28.20
N SER A 742 -1.87 -22.35 28.86
CA SER A 742 -1.75 -21.91 30.24
C SER A 742 -1.11 -20.52 30.29
N LEU A 743 -1.55 -19.69 31.25
CA LEU A 743 -0.99 -18.37 31.50
C LEU A 743 0.21 -18.47 32.41
N VAL A 744 1.37 -18.01 31.95
CA VAL A 744 2.62 -17.97 32.73
C VAL A 744 3.11 -16.53 32.83
N VAL A 745 3.46 -16.10 34.05
CA VAL A 745 4.08 -14.80 34.31
C VAL A 745 5.60 -14.99 34.48
N VAL A 746 6.38 -14.21 33.73
CA VAL A 746 7.85 -14.22 33.81
C VAL A 746 8.34 -12.91 34.42
N LEU A 747 9.04 -12.99 35.54
CA LEU A 747 9.63 -11.87 36.25
C LEU A 747 11.09 -11.69 35.85
N CYS A 748 11.52 -10.45 35.70
CA CYS A 748 12.91 -10.09 35.41
C CYS A 748 13.41 -9.07 36.43
N ASP A 749 14.33 -9.51 37.30
CA ASP A 749 15.03 -8.65 38.26
C ASP A 749 16.54 -8.51 37.98
N GLY A 750 16.98 -9.02 36.82
CA GLY A 750 18.39 -9.02 36.42
C GLY A 750 19.26 -10.15 37.05
N ASN A 751 18.77 -10.87 38.06
CA ASN A 751 19.57 -11.79 38.85
C ASN A 751 19.12 -13.25 38.76
N ARG A 752 17.82 -13.50 38.88
CA ARG A 752 17.24 -14.85 39.04
C ARG A 752 16.85 -15.52 37.75
N THR A 753 16.85 -16.84 37.72
CA THR A 753 16.32 -17.67 36.62
C THR A 753 15.73 -18.96 37.21
N GLY A 754 14.58 -19.42 36.71
CA GLY A 754 13.90 -20.64 37.10
C GLY A 754 12.53 -20.37 37.71
N VAL A 755 11.97 -21.34 38.44
CA VAL A 755 10.64 -21.21 39.04
C VAL A 755 10.70 -20.24 40.22
N ALA A 756 9.69 -19.39 40.38
CA ALA A 756 9.57 -18.46 41.49
C ALA A 756 9.27 -19.24 42.80
N ASP A 757 9.68 -18.65 43.92
CA ASP A 757 9.34 -19.21 45.26
C ASP A 757 7.81 -19.15 45.48
N THR A 758 7.36 -20.04 46.41
CA THR A 758 5.93 -20.23 46.70
C THR A 758 5.23 -18.95 47.16
N ALA A 759 5.94 -18.08 47.86
CA ALA A 759 5.35 -16.82 48.36
C ALA A 759 5.00 -15.85 47.22
N ILE A 760 5.93 -15.70 46.28
CA ILE A 760 5.73 -14.85 45.09
C ILE A 760 4.69 -15.46 44.16
N HIS A 761 4.75 -16.78 43.95
CA HIS A 761 3.75 -17.50 43.18
C HIS A 761 2.35 -17.25 43.71
N ASN A 762 2.15 -17.49 45.05
CA ASN A 762 0.86 -17.32 45.69
C ASN A 762 0.36 -15.87 45.62
N ALA A 763 1.22 -14.87 45.81
CA ALA A 763 0.87 -13.47 45.75
C ALA A 763 0.36 -13.08 44.35
N VAL A 764 0.98 -13.60 43.28
CA VAL A 764 0.51 -13.35 41.89
C VAL A 764 -0.80 -14.09 41.64
N CYS A 765 -0.94 -15.36 42.08
CA CYS A 765 -2.16 -16.15 41.85
C CYS A 765 -3.36 -15.65 42.66
N GLU A 766 -3.14 -15.02 43.81
CA GLU A 766 -4.22 -14.37 44.57
C GLU A 766 -4.90 -13.25 43.78
N VAL A 767 -4.11 -12.46 43.06
CA VAL A 767 -4.63 -11.37 42.19
C VAL A 767 -5.10 -11.90 40.83
N PHE A 768 -4.39 -12.88 40.29
CA PHE A 768 -4.66 -13.47 38.96
C PHE A 768 -4.84 -15.00 39.08
N PRO A 769 -6.04 -15.49 39.43
CA PRO A 769 -6.28 -16.93 39.67
C PRO A 769 -6.04 -17.84 38.44
N LEU A 770 -6.00 -17.27 37.23
CA LEU A 770 -5.73 -18.01 36.01
C LEU A 770 -4.24 -18.20 35.71
N VAL A 771 -3.35 -17.58 36.47
CA VAL A 771 -1.89 -17.79 36.35
C VAL A 771 -1.55 -19.17 36.86
N SER A 772 -0.99 -20.00 35.98
CA SER A 772 -0.58 -21.37 36.34
C SER A 772 0.81 -21.43 36.98
N ASN A 773 1.72 -20.56 36.49
CA ASN A 773 3.13 -20.58 36.93
C ASN A 773 3.74 -19.18 36.92
N VAL A 774 4.69 -18.96 37.84
CA VAL A 774 5.52 -17.75 37.87
C VAL A 774 7.00 -18.17 37.77
N LEU A 775 7.70 -17.59 36.80
CA LEU A 775 9.10 -17.90 36.52
C LEU A 775 9.97 -16.64 36.62
N TYR A 776 11.26 -16.83 36.90
CA TYR A 776 12.28 -15.80 36.82
C TYR A 776 13.17 -15.98 35.60
N LYS A 777 13.54 -14.87 34.93
CA LYS A 777 14.53 -14.83 33.85
C LYS A 777 15.41 -13.59 33.99
N LYS A 778 16.74 -13.76 33.92
CA LYS A 778 17.72 -12.64 34.08
C LYS A 778 17.51 -11.49 33.11
N ALA A 779 17.06 -11.77 31.88
CA ALA A 779 16.77 -10.77 30.91
C ALA A 779 15.63 -11.25 30.01
N LEU A 780 14.61 -10.43 29.79
CA LEU A 780 13.55 -10.73 28.84
C LEU A 780 14.08 -10.62 27.40
N PRO A 781 13.71 -11.55 26.49
CA PRO A 781 14.04 -11.40 25.08
C PRO A 781 13.28 -10.20 24.52
N VAL A 782 14.01 -9.32 23.84
CA VAL A 782 13.43 -8.11 23.20
C VAL A 782 13.75 -8.10 21.72
N ASP A 783 12.92 -7.39 20.93
CA ASP A 783 13.18 -7.21 19.52
C ASP A 783 14.50 -6.46 19.28
N ARG A 784 15.26 -6.90 18.28
CA ARG A 784 16.60 -6.37 17.97
C ARG A 784 16.60 -4.89 17.58
N ARG A 785 15.49 -4.36 17.12
CA ARG A 785 15.40 -2.99 16.56
C ARG A 785 15.08 -1.95 17.63
N HIS A 786 14.01 -2.15 18.38
CA HIS A 786 13.53 -1.15 19.35
C HIS A 786 14.12 -1.39 20.74
N ASN A 787 14.65 -2.60 20.97
CA ASN A 787 15.17 -3.06 22.25
C ASN A 787 14.21 -2.75 23.43
N SER A 788 12.93 -2.78 23.13
CA SER A 788 11.86 -2.37 24.04
C SER A 788 10.58 -3.21 23.90
N LYS A 789 10.40 -3.94 22.78
CA LYS A 789 9.25 -4.83 22.60
C LYS A 789 9.66 -6.25 23.02
N ILE A 790 8.95 -6.82 24.00
CA ILE A 790 9.19 -8.19 24.46
C ILE A 790 8.87 -9.16 23.31
N ASP A 791 9.81 -10.04 22.99
CA ASP A 791 9.59 -11.18 22.10
C ASP A 791 8.88 -12.30 22.86
N ARG A 792 7.54 -12.20 22.94
CA ARG A 792 6.72 -13.17 23.68
C ARG A 792 6.74 -14.56 23.05
N THR A 793 7.01 -14.67 21.78
CA THR A 793 7.15 -15.98 21.11
C THR A 793 8.37 -16.71 21.62
N ALA A 794 9.53 -16.05 21.61
CA ALA A 794 10.76 -16.63 22.16
C ALA A 794 10.66 -16.87 23.66
N LEU A 795 9.95 -15.99 24.39
CA LEU A 795 9.74 -16.13 25.83
C LEU A 795 8.83 -17.32 26.17
N GLY A 796 7.76 -17.54 25.38
CA GLY A 796 6.84 -18.68 25.55
C GLY A 796 7.55 -20.02 25.32
N VAL A 797 8.39 -20.11 24.27
CA VAL A 797 9.21 -21.31 24.03
C VAL A 797 10.12 -21.59 25.24
N TRP A 798 10.85 -20.55 25.68
CA TRP A 798 11.73 -20.69 26.83
C TRP A 798 10.96 -21.11 28.13
N ALA A 799 9.79 -20.51 28.37
CA ALA A 799 8.95 -20.84 29.54
C ALA A 799 8.48 -22.30 29.49
N SER A 800 8.06 -22.79 28.31
CA SER A 800 7.71 -24.20 28.11
C SER A 800 8.87 -25.14 28.42
N GLU A 801 10.09 -24.80 27.97
CA GLU A 801 11.29 -25.59 28.31
C GLU A 801 11.62 -25.61 29.82
N GLN A 802 11.30 -24.55 30.58
CA GLN A 802 11.52 -24.52 32.00
C GLN A 802 10.49 -25.36 32.80
N LEU A 803 9.25 -25.41 32.32
CA LEU A 803 8.16 -26.14 32.94
C LEU A 803 8.19 -27.65 32.64
N ASN A 804 8.88 -28.05 31.56
CA ASN A 804 9.07 -29.46 31.18
C ASN A 804 10.35 -30.10 31.77
N LYS A 805 11.14 -29.33 32.56
CA LYS A 805 12.30 -29.82 33.30
C LYS A 805 11.91 -30.25 34.70
#